data_3ae9ec412abc17e6928e20245d214886
#
_entry.id   3ae9ec412abc17e6928e20245d214886
#
_cell.length_a   1.000
_cell.length_b   1.000
_cell.length_c   1.000
_cell.angle_alpha   90.00
_cell.angle_beta   90.00
_cell.angle_gamma   90.00
#
_symmetry.space_group_name_H-M   'P 1'
#
loop_
_entity.id
_entity.type
_entity.pdbx_description
1 polymer ?
#
loop_
_entity_poly.entity_id
_entity_poly.type
_entity_poly.pdbx_seq_one_letter_code
_entity_poly.pdbx_strand_id
1 'polypeptide(L)'
;MVSMLSVFVHAASLQVTYHINDATETVTSGVSTEGSLATLLGDNAMKVTQLSVNGYLNDADIRLLQKMAGYSEGTDSNVPGSLISLNLSEATFTETGKIVPESIFQNCKNLQHVDLSNMTEIGKGAFENSALTDISIPASVTKICAHAFRYCSALKTLEFVAGTPEKELVLETEAFFGCGNMDLANNGVLPSRIISIANRTFQGCGITKLTLPQNDKLTGVSRKLDFNGVQTDYMGALGYGVFFGCLKLTDLTIPANVTVINEVAFQDCNLKNVTFADATKITEIQMYAFANNQNLTGVFAGKNFNNLKTIGEGAFLNCFKLTDADFNTLTKNVTRIERETFRNCHDGLQTIDIHSGITFIGDGAFADNYAVKEVIVHSGTQIDARSYDGTHGIFLNMDPNKVQVVFEGEAETNYKVYRDNINVDGVDKGKNAFMYLLTKTLDEDATDYQVVAQRHADVLLKRTFKAGWNTLVLPFGARYVEGKAVNYARIYQKALNASNDENFMIAAYRGLAKNVAQPDNSTFYFLEYANYDKDPLDEFEPLLVRMAQTDIDNASGVYTFEDIELNYDSDINTSYTAEEAKQRMGKRDNGGYFDGSYDHEANDKFEKCTYDKFYFTGTLYQQQGMASENSAFIAPGDYIIQNNTFVKCLAGKKYGLKGFRGYFKQLPESTSPAKGNIGICLVDRNGVVSSIHQVDGTSLTPASVAPAAVYNLSGQQVGNSLSTLAKGVYIVNGKKFVKK
;
A
#
# COMPACT_ATOMS: atom_id res chain seq x y z
N MET A 1 -59.87 60.79 -25.33
CA MET A 1 -59.92 59.58 -26.14
C MET A 1 -59.18 58.47 -25.33
N VAL A 2 -59.91 57.70 -24.55
CA VAL A 2 -59.38 56.55 -23.78
C VAL A 2 -59.49 55.38 -24.69
N SER A 3 -58.36 54.85 -25.17
CA SER A 3 -58.30 53.60 -25.92
C SER A 3 -58.48 52.42 -24.95
N MET A 4 -59.64 51.81 -24.99
CA MET A 4 -59.88 50.49 -24.40
C MET A 4 -59.03 49.50 -25.16
N LEU A 5 -57.97 49.01 -24.51
CA LEU A 5 -57.23 47.80 -24.92
C LEU A 5 -58.16 46.62 -24.57
N SER A 6 -58.86 46.08 -25.54
CA SER A 6 -59.56 44.81 -25.38
C SER A 6 -58.58 43.71 -25.27
N VAL A 7 -58.28 43.27 -24.04
CA VAL A 7 -57.61 41.99 -23.79
C VAL A 7 -58.59 40.90 -24.24
N PHE A 8 -58.35 40.31 -25.39
CA PHE A 8 -59.00 39.03 -25.76
C PHE A 8 -58.43 37.94 -24.80
N VAL A 9 -59.19 37.73 -23.74
CA VAL A 9 -59.07 36.52 -22.96
C VAL A 9 -59.50 35.37 -23.87
N HIS A 10 -58.55 34.66 -24.45
CA HIS A 10 -58.88 33.38 -25.08
C HIS A 10 -59.43 32.49 -23.97
N ALA A 11 -60.72 32.12 -24.09
CA ALA A 11 -61.31 31.13 -23.21
C ALA A 11 -60.53 29.84 -23.34
N ALA A 12 -59.74 29.53 -22.30
CA ALA A 12 -58.92 28.33 -22.25
C ALA A 12 -59.80 27.10 -22.12
N SER A 13 -59.82 26.22 -23.10
CA SER A 13 -60.58 24.96 -23.07
C SER A 13 -59.73 23.85 -22.51
N LEU A 14 -60.30 22.91 -21.76
CA LEU A 14 -59.67 21.69 -21.28
C LEU A 14 -60.37 20.48 -21.89
N GLN A 15 -59.60 19.59 -22.54
CA GLN A 15 -60.13 18.33 -23.06
C GLN A 15 -59.33 17.20 -22.39
N VAL A 16 -60.02 16.15 -21.98
CA VAL A 16 -59.38 14.95 -21.40
C VAL A 16 -59.87 13.70 -22.11
N THR A 17 -58.93 12.79 -22.33
CA THR A 17 -59.22 11.41 -22.75
C THR A 17 -58.68 10.50 -21.65
N TYR A 18 -59.51 9.60 -21.13
CA TYR A 18 -59.15 8.75 -20.04
C TYR A 18 -59.61 7.30 -20.20
N HIS A 19 -58.94 6.40 -19.49
CA HIS A 19 -59.29 4.98 -19.46
C HIS A 19 -59.64 4.56 -18.02
N ILE A 20 -60.69 3.75 -17.91
CA ILE A 20 -61.01 3.00 -16.68
C ILE A 20 -61.16 1.54 -17.11
N ASN A 21 -60.33 0.64 -16.60
CA ASN A 21 -60.37 -0.80 -16.94
C ASN A 21 -60.50 -1.07 -18.46
N ASP A 22 -59.62 -0.46 -19.29
CA ASP A 22 -59.56 -0.54 -20.74
C ASP A 22 -60.72 0.13 -21.54
N ALA A 23 -61.69 0.74 -20.88
CA ALA A 23 -62.70 1.57 -21.53
C ALA A 23 -62.19 3.00 -21.74
N THR A 24 -62.26 3.52 -22.98
CA THR A 24 -61.81 4.88 -23.33
C THR A 24 -63.00 5.84 -23.33
N GLU A 25 -62.88 6.95 -22.60
CA GLU A 25 -63.80 8.06 -22.66
C GLU A 25 -63.09 9.37 -23.01
N THR A 26 -63.71 10.22 -23.80
CA THR A 26 -63.25 11.58 -24.12
C THR A 26 -64.30 12.60 -23.74
N VAL A 27 -63.88 13.55 -22.92
CA VAL A 27 -64.79 14.63 -22.42
C VAL A 27 -64.13 15.99 -22.64
N THR A 28 -64.84 16.95 -23.09
CA THR A 28 -64.37 18.32 -23.36
C THR A 28 -65.16 19.36 -22.60
N SER A 29 -64.47 20.29 -21.93
CA SER A 29 -65.02 21.49 -21.35
C SER A 29 -64.81 22.70 -22.29
N GLY A 30 -65.82 23.51 -22.49
CA GLY A 30 -65.69 24.72 -23.32
C GLY A 30 -64.93 25.88 -22.65
N VAL A 31 -64.71 25.84 -21.33
CA VAL A 31 -64.05 26.90 -20.55
C VAL A 31 -63.17 26.24 -19.46
N SER A 32 -61.95 26.61 -19.37
CA SER A 32 -61.07 26.18 -18.27
C SER A 32 -61.34 27.12 -17.07
N THR A 33 -61.99 26.60 -16.06
CA THR A 33 -62.16 27.25 -14.77
C THR A 33 -61.45 26.43 -13.70
N GLU A 34 -61.25 27.01 -12.53
CA GLU A 34 -60.64 26.29 -11.40
C GLU A 34 -61.47 25.02 -11.09
N GLY A 35 -60.76 23.86 -11.04
CA GLY A 35 -61.34 22.55 -10.80
C GLY A 35 -62.08 21.93 -12.00
N SER A 36 -61.84 22.40 -13.23
CA SER A 36 -62.50 21.85 -14.45
C SER A 36 -62.22 20.36 -14.62
N LEU A 37 -61.05 19.86 -14.27
CA LEU A 37 -60.69 18.44 -14.32
C LEU A 37 -61.63 17.61 -13.40
N ALA A 38 -61.91 18.12 -12.19
CA ALA A 38 -62.80 17.43 -11.26
C ALA A 38 -64.22 17.30 -11.84
N THR A 39 -64.71 18.35 -12.50
CA THR A 39 -65.97 18.31 -13.15
C THR A 39 -66.04 17.35 -14.33
N LEU A 40 -64.96 17.30 -15.15
CA LEU A 40 -64.93 16.44 -16.31
C LEU A 40 -64.83 14.95 -15.95
N LEU A 41 -64.12 14.60 -14.89
CA LEU A 41 -63.93 13.22 -14.44
C LEU A 41 -65.02 12.74 -13.48
N GLY A 42 -65.64 13.65 -12.74
CA GLY A 42 -66.69 13.33 -11.75
C GLY A 42 -66.27 12.23 -10.77
N ASP A 43 -67.20 11.28 -10.51
CA ASP A 43 -66.99 10.14 -9.61
C ASP A 43 -65.92 9.12 -10.14
N ASN A 44 -65.46 9.26 -11.38
CA ASN A 44 -64.50 8.41 -11.99
C ASN A 44 -63.06 8.84 -11.70
N ALA A 45 -62.82 10.04 -11.21
CA ALA A 45 -61.48 10.61 -11.03
C ALA A 45 -60.48 9.62 -10.36
N MET A 46 -60.89 8.99 -9.26
CA MET A 46 -60.00 8.05 -8.51
C MET A 46 -59.87 6.67 -9.15
N LYS A 47 -60.65 6.35 -10.19
CA LYS A 47 -60.62 5.06 -10.91
C LYS A 47 -59.86 5.14 -12.21
N VAL A 48 -59.51 6.35 -12.69
CA VAL A 48 -58.81 6.57 -13.94
C VAL A 48 -57.39 5.97 -13.83
N THR A 49 -57.04 5.11 -14.79
CA THR A 49 -55.73 4.47 -14.86
C THR A 49 -54.78 5.14 -15.88
N GLN A 50 -55.36 5.71 -16.96
CA GLN A 50 -54.61 6.47 -17.96
C GLN A 50 -55.34 7.77 -18.26
N LEU A 51 -54.63 8.88 -18.37
CA LEU A 51 -55.19 10.20 -18.63
C LEU A 51 -54.35 10.95 -19.66
N SER A 52 -55.00 11.50 -20.67
CA SER A 52 -54.42 12.47 -21.60
C SER A 52 -55.09 13.82 -21.44
N VAL A 53 -54.29 14.86 -21.30
CA VAL A 53 -54.76 16.22 -21.06
C VAL A 53 -54.39 17.14 -22.22
N ASN A 54 -55.35 17.81 -22.80
CA ASN A 54 -55.17 18.85 -23.79
C ASN A 54 -55.81 20.17 -23.30
N GLY A 55 -55.01 21.21 -23.15
CA GLY A 55 -55.46 22.52 -22.66
C GLY A 55 -54.84 22.95 -21.35
N TYR A 56 -55.54 23.82 -20.62
CA TYR A 56 -55.01 24.52 -19.48
C TYR A 56 -55.31 23.80 -18.17
N LEU A 57 -54.30 23.61 -17.32
CA LEU A 57 -54.42 23.07 -15.96
C LEU A 57 -54.10 24.18 -14.96
N ASN A 58 -54.96 24.37 -13.97
CA ASN A 58 -54.75 25.29 -12.85
C ASN A 58 -54.39 24.53 -11.57
N ASP A 59 -54.18 25.23 -10.46
CA ASP A 59 -53.79 24.66 -9.17
C ASP A 59 -54.77 23.62 -8.61
N ALA A 60 -56.09 23.81 -8.83
CA ALA A 60 -57.11 22.84 -8.39
C ALA A 60 -57.00 21.53 -9.18
N ASP A 61 -56.78 21.62 -10.48
CA ASP A 61 -56.56 20.48 -11.35
C ASP A 61 -55.26 19.74 -10.98
N ILE A 62 -54.19 20.47 -10.66
CA ILE A 62 -52.91 19.90 -10.20
C ILE A 62 -53.10 19.12 -8.91
N ARG A 63 -53.83 19.67 -7.92
CA ARG A 63 -54.13 18.96 -6.66
C ARG A 63 -54.94 17.68 -6.89
N LEU A 64 -55.85 17.68 -7.86
CA LEU A 64 -56.57 16.47 -8.23
C LEU A 64 -55.66 15.44 -8.89
N LEU A 65 -54.81 15.84 -9.82
CA LEU A 65 -53.82 14.97 -10.47
C LEU A 65 -52.87 14.31 -9.44
N GLN A 66 -52.43 15.07 -8.43
CA GLN A 66 -51.64 14.53 -7.32
C GLN A 66 -52.35 13.38 -6.59
N LYS A 67 -53.65 13.60 -6.22
CA LYS A 67 -54.46 12.56 -5.56
C LYS A 67 -54.64 11.35 -6.45
N MET A 68 -54.97 11.55 -7.74
CA MET A 68 -55.16 10.49 -8.72
C MET A 68 -53.84 9.67 -8.89
N ALA A 69 -52.69 10.35 -8.89
CA ALA A 69 -51.36 9.77 -9.02
C ALA A 69 -50.85 9.10 -7.74
N GLY A 70 -51.66 9.10 -6.66
CA GLY A 70 -51.30 8.45 -5.42
C GLY A 70 -50.34 9.29 -4.57
N TYR A 71 -50.61 10.57 -4.40
CA TYR A 71 -49.87 11.43 -3.48
C TYR A 71 -50.04 10.95 -2.05
N SER A 72 -48.94 10.75 -1.34
CA SER A 72 -48.89 10.33 0.06
C SER A 72 -47.98 11.23 0.87
N GLU A 73 -48.50 11.81 1.94
CA GLU A 73 -47.69 12.48 2.98
C GLU A 73 -47.25 11.45 4.00
N GLY A 74 -45.97 11.01 3.90
CA GLY A 74 -45.37 10.10 4.87
C GLY A 74 -45.46 8.62 4.50
N THR A 75 -45.56 7.73 5.52
CA THR A 75 -45.50 6.26 5.37
C THR A 75 -46.88 5.60 5.23
N ASP A 76 -47.93 6.37 4.98
CA ASP A 76 -49.27 5.80 4.87
C ASP A 76 -49.38 4.91 3.64
N SER A 77 -49.78 3.65 3.85
CA SER A 77 -49.91 2.63 2.81
C SER A 77 -51.23 2.76 2.04
N ASN A 78 -52.17 3.61 2.48
CA ASN A 78 -53.44 3.79 1.84
C ASN A 78 -53.39 4.94 0.83
N VAL A 79 -52.79 4.65 -0.33
CA VAL A 79 -52.54 5.63 -1.39
C VAL A 79 -53.81 5.82 -2.22
N PRO A 80 -54.35 7.05 -2.33
CA PRO A 80 -55.54 7.30 -3.12
C PRO A 80 -55.25 7.24 -4.62
N GLY A 81 -56.30 7.07 -5.43
CA GLY A 81 -56.23 7.11 -6.88
C GLY A 81 -55.68 5.85 -7.54
N SER A 82 -55.76 5.80 -8.85
CA SER A 82 -55.34 4.65 -9.68
C SER A 82 -54.53 5.06 -10.93
N LEU A 83 -54.13 6.34 -11.05
CA LEU A 83 -53.48 6.88 -12.25
C LEU A 83 -52.08 6.34 -12.40
N ILE A 84 -51.86 5.53 -13.43
CA ILE A 84 -50.59 4.88 -13.78
C ILE A 84 -49.88 5.64 -14.89
N SER A 85 -50.62 6.13 -15.89
CA SER A 85 -50.06 6.79 -17.08
C SER A 85 -50.71 8.14 -17.32
N LEU A 86 -49.89 9.18 -17.49
CA LEU A 86 -50.33 10.56 -17.71
C LEU A 86 -49.64 11.15 -18.95
N ASN A 87 -50.48 11.61 -19.92
CA ASN A 87 -49.97 12.35 -21.07
C ASN A 87 -50.24 13.85 -20.88
N LEU A 88 -49.13 14.62 -20.82
CA LEU A 88 -49.15 16.09 -20.69
C LEU A 88 -48.62 16.80 -21.95
N SER A 89 -48.44 16.09 -23.06
CA SER A 89 -47.85 16.65 -24.27
C SER A 89 -48.57 17.91 -24.79
N GLU A 90 -49.92 17.95 -24.70
CA GLU A 90 -50.75 19.07 -25.12
C GLU A 90 -51.20 19.94 -23.93
N ALA A 91 -50.81 19.61 -22.70
CA ALA A 91 -51.17 20.37 -21.53
C ALA A 91 -50.42 21.72 -21.44
N THR A 92 -51.02 22.69 -20.83
CA THR A 92 -50.43 24.00 -20.50
C THR A 92 -50.80 24.36 -19.08
N PHE A 93 -49.83 24.59 -18.22
CA PHE A 93 -50.10 24.99 -16.83
C PHE A 93 -50.38 26.50 -16.77
N THR A 94 -51.44 26.90 -16.10
CA THR A 94 -51.91 28.30 -16.06
C THR A 94 -50.83 29.26 -15.57
N GLU A 95 -50.10 28.86 -14.52
CA GLU A 95 -49.05 29.71 -13.91
C GLU A 95 -47.70 29.61 -14.61
N THR A 96 -47.34 28.45 -15.16
CA THR A 96 -45.98 28.17 -15.64
C THR A 96 -45.87 27.88 -17.15
N GLY A 97 -47.02 27.80 -17.85
CA GLY A 97 -47.08 27.52 -19.28
C GLY A 97 -46.66 26.10 -19.64
N LYS A 98 -45.55 25.94 -20.37
CA LYS A 98 -44.97 24.63 -20.77
C LYS A 98 -43.88 24.18 -19.81
N ILE A 99 -43.81 24.71 -18.59
CA ILE A 99 -42.93 24.28 -17.51
C ILE A 99 -43.69 23.37 -16.58
N VAL A 100 -43.20 22.15 -16.36
CA VAL A 100 -43.74 21.23 -15.35
C VAL A 100 -43.58 21.85 -13.96
N PRO A 101 -44.67 22.08 -13.20
CA PRO A 101 -44.59 22.79 -11.92
C PRO A 101 -43.71 22.12 -10.88
N GLU A 102 -43.19 22.90 -9.93
CA GLU A 102 -42.42 22.41 -8.78
C GLU A 102 -43.28 21.42 -7.96
N SER A 103 -42.65 20.30 -7.56
CA SER A 103 -43.23 19.26 -6.70
C SER A 103 -44.59 18.68 -7.16
N ILE A 104 -44.96 18.85 -8.42
CA ILE A 104 -46.30 18.46 -8.91
C ILE A 104 -46.62 16.98 -8.67
N PHE A 105 -45.66 16.06 -8.84
CA PHE A 105 -45.85 14.63 -8.60
C PHE A 105 -44.87 14.09 -7.56
N GLN A 106 -44.40 14.95 -6.67
CA GLN A 106 -43.57 14.53 -5.53
C GLN A 106 -44.36 13.54 -4.66
N ASN A 107 -43.74 12.44 -4.27
CA ASN A 107 -44.32 11.36 -3.47
C ASN A 107 -45.53 10.63 -4.10
N CYS A 108 -45.78 10.78 -5.41
CA CYS A 108 -46.86 10.07 -6.10
C CYS A 108 -46.49 8.60 -6.34
N LYS A 109 -47.19 7.67 -5.67
CA LYS A 109 -46.80 6.25 -5.62
C LYS A 109 -47.49 5.35 -6.67
N ASN A 110 -48.43 5.88 -7.46
CA ASN A 110 -49.10 5.12 -8.51
C ASN A 110 -48.62 5.48 -9.91
N LEU A 111 -48.13 6.71 -10.12
CA LEU A 111 -47.75 7.22 -11.44
C LEU A 111 -46.45 6.59 -11.91
N GLN A 112 -46.54 5.76 -12.98
CA GLN A 112 -45.43 5.02 -13.54
C GLN A 112 -44.90 5.62 -14.86
N HIS A 113 -45.75 6.23 -15.66
CA HIS A 113 -45.41 6.75 -16.98
C HIS A 113 -45.94 8.18 -17.15
N VAL A 114 -45.06 9.08 -17.68
CA VAL A 114 -45.48 10.46 -18.01
C VAL A 114 -44.93 10.83 -19.37
N ASP A 115 -45.79 11.29 -20.25
CA ASP A 115 -45.42 11.92 -21.52
C ASP A 115 -45.29 13.45 -21.32
N LEU A 116 -44.03 13.95 -21.47
CA LEU A 116 -43.68 15.36 -21.34
C LEU A 116 -43.36 16.02 -22.69
N SER A 117 -43.77 15.42 -23.83
CA SER A 117 -43.57 16.00 -25.15
C SER A 117 -44.09 17.44 -25.19
N ASN A 118 -43.34 18.36 -25.80
CA ASN A 118 -43.60 19.82 -25.81
C ASN A 118 -43.40 20.59 -24.49
N MET A 119 -43.04 19.95 -23.37
CA MET A 119 -42.59 20.67 -22.19
C MET A 119 -41.22 21.29 -22.45
N THR A 120 -40.92 22.43 -21.81
CA THR A 120 -39.67 23.18 -22.01
C THR A 120 -38.76 23.18 -20.80
N GLU A 121 -39.32 22.91 -19.61
CA GLU A 121 -38.57 22.79 -18.35
C GLU A 121 -39.29 21.82 -17.42
N ILE A 122 -38.50 21.11 -16.58
CA ILE A 122 -39.01 20.24 -15.52
C ILE A 122 -38.66 20.86 -14.18
N GLY A 123 -39.70 21.26 -13.44
CA GLY A 123 -39.57 22.03 -12.19
C GLY A 123 -38.88 21.26 -11.07
N LYS A 124 -38.47 22.02 -10.06
CA LYS A 124 -37.77 21.50 -8.89
C LYS A 124 -38.61 20.44 -8.17
N GLY A 125 -38.01 19.27 -7.88
CA GLY A 125 -38.67 18.17 -7.19
C GLY A 125 -39.93 17.62 -7.90
N ALA A 126 -40.17 17.95 -9.18
CA ALA A 126 -41.44 17.67 -9.88
C ALA A 126 -41.89 16.21 -9.75
N PHE A 127 -40.98 15.26 -9.74
CA PHE A 127 -41.26 13.83 -9.60
C PHE A 127 -40.43 13.19 -8.45
N GLU A 128 -39.95 13.97 -7.50
CA GLU A 128 -39.13 13.45 -6.40
C GLU A 128 -39.89 12.33 -5.64
N ASN A 129 -39.17 11.20 -5.43
CA ASN A 129 -39.69 10.03 -4.71
C ASN A 129 -41.02 9.47 -5.30
N SER A 130 -41.21 9.60 -6.62
CA SER A 130 -42.37 9.04 -7.34
C SER A 130 -42.10 7.57 -7.76
N ALA A 131 -43.16 6.92 -8.25
CA ALA A 131 -43.12 5.54 -8.73
C ALA A 131 -42.80 5.42 -10.22
N LEU A 132 -42.28 6.47 -10.88
CA LEU A 132 -41.92 6.43 -12.28
C LEU A 132 -41.00 5.24 -12.62
N THR A 133 -41.34 4.50 -13.67
CA THR A 133 -40.56 3.34 -14.15
C THR A 133 -39.69 3.68 -15.33
N ASP A 134 -40.06 4.66 -16.10
CA ASP A 134 -39.33 5.17 -17.27
C ASP A 134 -39.62 6.65 -17.46
N ILE A 135 -38.71 7.36 -18.09
CA ILE A 135 -38.89 8.76 -18.49
C ILE A 135 -38.12 9.06 -19.79
N SER A 136 -38.79 9.69 -20.72
CA SER A 136 -38.19 10.26 -21.92
C SER A 136 -38.17 11.79 -21.81
N ILE A 137 -36.95 12.38 -21.89
CA ILE A 137 -36.74 13.82 -21.83
C ILE A 137 -36.81 14.40 -23.24
N PRO A 138 -37.83 15.18 -23.57
CA PRO A 138 -38.00 15.72 -24.92
C PRO A 138 -36.89 16.68 -25.35
N ALA A 139 -36.63 16.79 -26.65
CA ALA A 139 -35.68 17.75 -27.21
C ALA A 139 -36.04 19.24 -26.91
N SER A 140 -37.29 19.51 -26.62
CA SER A 140 -37.81 20.84 -26.21
C SER A 140 -37.35 21.27 -24.82
N VAL A 141 -37.01 20.31 -23.92
CA VAL A 141 -36.56 20.59 -22.55
C VAL A 141 -35.19 21.19 -22.55
N THR A 142 -35.05 22.38 -21.97
CA THR A 142 -33.79 23.12 -21.84
C THR A 142 -33.24 23.07 -20.42
N LYS A 143 -34.05 22.64 -19.45
CA LYS A 143 -33.64 22.60 -18.04
C LYS A 143 -34.38 21.51 -17.28
N ILE A 144 -33.63 20.72 -16.53
CA ILE A 144 -34.12 19.82 -15.50
C ILE A 144 -33.66 20.38 -14.16
N CYS A 145 -34.62 20.91 -13.38
CA CYS A 145 -34.32 21.60 -12.13
C CYS A 145 -33.88 20.65 -11.02
N ALA A 146 -33.38 21.24 -9.94
CA ALA A 146 -32.85 20.49 -8.81
C ALA A 146 -33.88 19.50 -8.25
N HIS A 147 -33.41 18.29 -7.92
CA HIS A 147 -34.20 17.21 -7.33
C HIS A 147 -35.36 16.68 -8.21
N ALA A 148 -35.47 17.07 -9.48
CA ALA A 148 -36.66 16.79 -10.31
C ALA A 148 -37.10 15.31 -10.29
N PHE A 149 -36.16 14.37 -10.29
CA PHE A 149 -36.39 12.92 -10.22
C PHE A 149 -35.67 12.27 -9.04
N ARG A 150 -35.33 13.03 -8.02
CA ARG A 150 -34.56 12.52 -6.87
C ARG A 150 -35.34 11.37 -6.20
N TYR A 151 -34.60 10.29 -5.85
CA TYR A 151 -35.17 9.08 -5.21
C TYR A 151 -36.28 8.36 -5.98
N CYS A 152 -36.41 8.51 -7.30
CA CYS A 152 -37.27 7.66 -8.11
C CYS A 152 -36.71 6.24 -8.17
N SER A 153 -36.87 5.47 -7.10
CA SER A 153 -36.28 4.14 -6.94
C SER A 153 -36.82 3.07 -7.90
N ALA A 154 -38.01 3.29 -8.46
CA ALA A 154 -38.62 2.42 -9.46
C ALA A 154 -38.14 2.72 -10.89
N LEU A 155 -37.49 3.87 -11.12
CA LEU A 155 -37.07 4.32 -12.44
C LEU A 155 -35.95 3.38 -12.99
N LYS A 156 -36.23 2.79 -14.16
CA LYS A 156 -35.32 1.83 -14.83
C LYS A 156 -34.63 2.42 -16.04
N THR A 157 -35.34 3.30 -16.78
CA THR A 157 -34.82 3.84 -18.04
C THR A 157 -34.96 5.35 -18.10
N LEU A 158 -33.83 6.02 -18.37
CA LEU A 158 -33.78 7.43 -18.74
C LEU A 158 -33.40 7.58 -20.21
N GLU A 159 -34.29 8.17 -21.01
CA GLU A 159 -34.01 8.47 -22.41
C GLU A 159 -33.96 9.97 -22.66
N PHE A 160 -33.03 10.45 -23.46
CA PHE A 160 -33.01 11.80 -24.01
C PHE A 160 -33.40 11.73 -25.47
N VAL A 161 -34.60 12.22 -25.80
CA VAL A 161 -35.11 12.17 -27.17
C VAL A 161 -34.40 13.19 -28.04
N ALA A 162 -33.95 12.75 -29.21
CA ALA A 162 -33.36 13.62 -30.23
C ALA A 162 -34.46 14.49 -30.89
N GLY A 163 -34.12 15.68 -31.36
CA GLY A 163 -35.06 16.57 -32.06
C GLY A 163 -34.35 17.69 -32.81
N THR A 164 -35.08 18.33 -33.73
CA THR A 164 -34.57 19.44 -34.55
C THR A 164 -35.48 20.66 -34.39
N PRO A 165 -34.95 21.85 -34.03
CA PRO A 165 -33.57 22.09 -33.59
C PRO A 165 -33.31 21.53 -32.19
N GLU A 166 -32.12 21.01 -31.97
CA GLU A 166 -31.67 20.53 -30.65
C GLU A 166 -31.35 21.74 -29.75
N LYS A 167 -32.07 21.85 -28.61
CA LYS A 167 -31.85 22.92 -27.65
C LYS A 167 -30.87 22.49 -26.57
N GLU A 168 -30.03 23.42 -26.11
CA GLU A 168 -29.15 23.22 -24.97
C GLU A 168 -29.90 22.78 -23.72
N LEU A 169 -29.30 21.85 -22.94
CA LEU A 169 -29.92 21.30 -21.75
C LEU A 169 -28.95 21.46 -20.55
N VAL A 170 -29.52 21.98 -19.46
CA VAL A 170 -28.87 22.08 -18.16
C VAL A 170 -29.49 21.07 -17.20
N LEU A 171 -28.66 20.28 -16.53
CA LEU A 171 -29.06 19.39 -15.46
C LEU A 171 -28.62 20.00 -14.12
N GLU A 172 -29.60 20.35 -13.26
CA GLU A 172 -29.32 20.94 -11.96
C GLU A 172 -28.98 19.90 -10.87
N THR A 173 -28.63 20.41 -9.69
CA THR A 173 -28.19 19.62 -8.54
C THR A 173 -29.15 18.50 -8.18
N GLU A 174 -28.59 17.27 -8.03
CA GLU A 174 -29.32 16.09 -7.57
C GLU A 174 -30.56 15.72 -8.44
N ALA A 175 -30.61 16.16 -9.70
CA ALA A 175 -31.80 15.95 -10.55
C ALA A 175 -32.26 14.48 -10.63
N PHE A 176 -31.31 13.50 -10.61
CA PHE A 176 -31.58 12.07 -10.64
C PHE A 176 -30.94 11.33 -9.44
N PHE A 177 -30.60 12.03 -8.37
CA PHE A 177 -29.93 11.46 -7.20
C PHE A 177 -30.69 10.26 -6.62
N GLY A 178 -30.00 9.16 -6.39
CA GLY A 178 -30.55 7.98 -5.72
C GLY A 178 -31.51 7.13 -6.57
N CYS A 179 -31.52 7.30 -7.90
CA CYS A 179 -32.26 6.44 -8.83
C CYS A 179 -31.52 5.13 -9.06
N GLY A 180 -31.37 4.28 -8.03
CA GLY A 180 -30.49 3.12 -8.00
C GLY A 180 -30.74 2.02 -9.04
N ASN A 181 -31.90 2.03 -9.69
CA ASN A 181 -32.23 1.09 -10.76
C ASN A 181 -32.15 1.72 -12.17
N MET A 182 -31.97 3.04 -12.26
CA MET A 182 -32.01 3.78 -13.51
C MET A 182 -30.72 3.55 -14.33
N ASP A 183 -30.89 3.09 -15.56
CA ASP A 183 -29.84 3.09 -16.57
C ASP A 183 -30.17 4.05 -17.72
N LEU A 184 -29.17 4.46 -18.46
CA LEU A 184 -29.33 5.33 -19.62
C LEU A 184 -29.70 4.51 -20.83
N ALA A 185 -30.69 4.95 -21.60
CA ALA A 185 -30.97 4.45 -22.94
C ALA A 185 -29.78 4.71 -23.87
N ASN A 186 -29.87 4.25 -25.12
CA ASN A 186 -28.85 4.49 -26.16
C ASN A 186 -27.43 4.07 -25.74
N ASN A 187 -27.31 2.94 -25.05
CA ASN A 187 -26.02 2.38 -24.61
C ASN A 187 -25.18 3.32 -23.73
N GLY A 188 -25.85 4.15 -22.91
CA GLY A 188 -25.17 5.02 -21.96
C GLY A 188 -24.65 6.35 -22.51
N VAL A 189 -25.04 6.73 -23.72
CA VAL A 189 -24.57 7.98 -24.36
C VAL A 189 -25.43 9.15 -23.90
N LEU A 190 -24.83 10.10 -23.21
CA LEU A 190 -25.43 11.40 -22.92
C LEU A 190 -25.34 12.32 -24.15
N PRO A 191 -26.43 13.00 -24.54
CA PRO A 191 -26.43 13.80 -25.77
C PRO A 191 -25.57 15.06 -25.66
N SER A 192 -25.03 15.46 -26.81
CA SER A 192 -24.17 16.65 -26.94
C SER A 192 -24.82 17.96 -26.52
N ARG A 193 -26.16 18.03 -26.50
CA ARG A 193 -26.91 19.20 -26.04
C ARG A 193 -26.82 19.46 -24.54
N ILE A 194 -26.35 18.51 -23.73
CA ILE A 194 -26.13 18.73 -22.30
C ILE A 194 -24.85 19.56 -22.13
N ILE A 195 -25.04 20.81 -21.71
CA ILE A 195 -23.96 21.79 -21.55
C ILE A 195 -23.51 21.99 -20.09
N SER A 196 -24.28 21.45 -19.13
CA SER A 196 -23.94 21.50 -17.71
C SER A 196 -24.59 20.34 -16.97
N ILE A 197 -23.83 19.71 -16.09
CA ILE A 197 -24.27 18.65 -15.17
C ILE A 197 -23.84 19.07 -13.77
N ALA A 198 -24.79 19.49 -12.94
CA ALA A 198 -24.50 20.03 -11.62
C ALA A 198 -24.14 18.92 -10.59
N ASN A 199 -23.87 19.33 -9.35
CA ASN A 199 -23.41 18.45 -8.29
C ASN A 199 -24.39 17.28 -8.06
N ARG A 200 -23.81 16.07 -7.92
CA ARG A 200 -24.54 14.84 -7.54
C ARG A 200 -25.72 14.47 -8.44
N THR A 201 -25.77 15.01 -9.67
CA THR A 201 -26.92 14.81 -10.58
C THR A 201 -27.29 13.35 -10.74
N PHE A 202 -26.30 12.45 -10.93
CA PHE A 202 -26.51 11.02 -11.11
C PHE A 202 -25.94 10.18 -9.96
N GLN A 203 -25.71 10.79 -8.79
CA GLN A 203 -25.16 10.05 -7.65
C GLN A 203 -26.08 8.87 -7.27
N GLY A 204 -25.48 7.68 -7.12
CA GLY A 204 -26.20 6.47 -6.71
C GLY A 204 -27.17 5.93 -7.76
N CYS A 205 -26.98 6.27 -9.04
CA CYS A 205 -27.78 5.70 -10.13
C CYS A 205 -27.29 4.31 -10.57
N GLY A 206 -28.18 3.57 -11.24
CA GLY A 206 -27.91 2.22 -11.74
C GLY A 206 -27.21 2.16 -13.09
N ILE A 207 -26.59 3.24 -13.55
CA ILE A 207 -25.92 3.37 -14.84
C ILE A 207 -24.84 2.31 -14.99
N THR A 208 -24.88 1.59 -16.12
CA THR A 208 -23.92 0.49 -16.41
C THR A 208 -22.79 0.92 -17.34
N LYS A 209 -23.10 1.79 -18.32
CA LYS A 209 -22.17 2.39 -19.27
C LYS A 209 -22.40 3.88 -19.35
N LEU A 210 -21.35 4.64 -19.60
CA LEU A 210 -21.43 6.10 -19.69
C LEU A 210 -20.49 6.63 -20.77
N THR A 211 -21.06 7.42 -21.68
CA THR A 211 -20.32 8.34 -22.53
C THR A 211 -20.73 9.76 -22.20
N LEU A 212 -19.79 10.57 -21.73
CA LEU A 212 -20.01 11.96 -21.37
C LEU A 212 -20.35 12.80 -22.63
N PRO A 213 -21.09 13.91 -22.49
CA PRO A 213 -21.45 14.78 -23.61
C PRO A 213 -20.22 15.35 -24.32
N GLN A 214 -20.25 15.28 -25.67
CA GLN A 214 -19.21 15.89 -26.49
C GLN A 214 -19.69 17.25 -27.00
N ASN A 215 -19.29 18.32 -26.33
CA ASN A 215 -19.51 19.70 -26.76
C ASN A 215 -18.48 20.65 -26.11
N ASP A 216 -18.25 21.79 -26.72
CA ASP A 216 -17.21 22.73 -26.27
C ASP A 216 -17.56 23.49 -24.99
N LYS A 217 -18.79 23.37 -24.48
CA LYS A 217 -19.24 24.07 -23.27
C LYS A 217 -19.05 23.22 -22.01
N LEU A 218 -19.04 21.89 -22.10
CA LEU A 218 -18.82 20.98 -20.99
C LEU A 218 -17.36 20.60 -20.86
N THR A 219 -16.55 21.45 -20.26
CA THR A 219 -15.08 21.28 -20.21
C THR A 219 -14.57 20.68 -18.90
N GLY A 220 -15.39 20.63 -17.85
CA GLY A 220 -14.96 20.28 -16.50
C GLY A 220 -14.07 21.39 -15.91
N VAL A 221 -14.61 22.45 -15.39
CA VAL A 221 -13.83 23.55 -14.83
C VAL A 221 -13.42 23.26 -13.38
N SER A 222 -12.17 23.59 -13.01
CA SER A 222 -11.67 23.47 -11.64
C SER A 222 -12.51 24.32 -10.67
N ARG A 223 -12.89 23.72 -9.53
CA ARG A 223 -13.71 24.33 -8.51
C ARG A 223 -12.86 25.19 -7.56
N LYS A 224 -13.25 26.45 -7.34
CA LYS A 224 -12.90 27.14 -6.09
C LYS A 224 -14.01 26.91 -5.08
N LEU A 225 -13.71 26.18 -4.01
CA LEU A 225 -14.58 26.09 -2.84
C LEU A 225 -14.56 27.46 -2.13
N ASP A 226 -15.70 28.12 -2.03
CA ASP A 226 -15.95 29.08 -0.97
C ASP A 226 -16.15 28.31 0.34
N PHE A 227 -15.38 28.62 1.37
CA PHE A 227 -15.45 28.00 2.70
C PHE A 227 -16.83 28.15 3.39
N ASN A 228 -17.75 28.91 2.81
CA ASN A 228 -19.09 29.14 3.32
C ASN A 228 -20.17 28.28 2.64
N GLY A 229 -19.81 27.36 1.74
CA GLY A 229 -20.76 26.44 1.10
C GLY A 229 -21.75 27.10 0.14
N VAL A 230 -21.50 28.35 -0.27
CA VAL A 230 -22.31 29.06 -1.26
C VAL A 230 -21.84 28.65 -2.65
N GLN A 231 -22.74 28.00 -3.38
CA GLN A 231 -22.51 27.54 -4.74
C GLN A 231 -22.67 28.70 -5.71
N THR A 232 -21.58 29.11 -6.38
CA THR A 232 -21.66 29.98 -7.54
C THR A 232 -21.98 29.19 -8.80
N ASP A 233 -22.76 29.73 -9.73
CA ASP A 233 -23.27 29.10 -10.94
C ASP A 233 -22.15 28.45 -11.77
N TYR A 234 -22.14 27.11 -11.83
CA TYR A 234 -21.18 26.32 -12.61
C TYR A 234 -21.69 26.03 -14.01
N MET A 235 -21.81 27.05 -14.85
CA MET A 235 -22.09 26.84 -16.26
C MET A 235 -20.90 26.19 -16.95
N GLY A 236 -21.11 25.04 -17.57
CA GLY A 236 -20.08 24.28 -18.31
C GLY A 236 -19.23 23.31 -17.49
N ALA A 237 -19.58 23.02 -16.25
CA ALA A 237 -18.86 22.11 -15.37
C ALA A 237 -19.49 20.71 -15.29
N LEU A 238 -18.65 19.70 -15.02
CA LEU A 238 -19.07 18.49 -14.34
C LEU A 238 -19.05 18.79 -12.83
N GLY A 239 -20.19 18.72 -12.16
CA GLY A 239 -20.28 19.05 -10.74
C GLY A 239 -19.57 18.06 -9.83
N TYR A 240 -19.49 18.39 -8.54
CA TYR A 240 -18.98 17.48 -7.49
C TYR A 240 -19.81 16.20 -7.43
N GLY A 241 -19.14 15.04 -7.39
CA GLY A 241 -19.75 13.74 -7.16
C GLY A 241 -20.85 13.35 -8.18
N VAL A 242 -20.73 13.81 -9.43
CA VAL A 242 -21.80 13.65 -10.45
C VAL A 242 -22.24 12.20 -10.58
N PHE A 243 -21.33 11.24 -10.59
CA PHE A 243 -21.60 9.80 -10.71
C PHE A 243 -21.15 9.02 -9.48
N PHE A 244 -20.97 9.69 -8.34
CA PHE A 244 -20.56 9.02 -7.10
C PHE A 244 -21.52 7.88 -6.74
N GLY A 245 -20.96 6.71 -6.43
CA GLY A 245 -21.75 5.56 -6.00
C GLY A 245 -22.58 4.89 -7.10
N CYS A 246 -22.26 5.12 -8.39
CA CYS A 246 -22.84 4.36 -9.50
C CYS A 246 -22.23 2.96 -9.54
N LEU A 247 -22.60 2.11 -8.59
CA LEU A 247 -21.97 0.79 -8.33
C LEU A 247 -22.01 -0.19 -9.50
N LYS A 248 -22.85 0.06 -10.52
CA LYS A 248 -22.97 -0.78 -11.72
C LYS A 248 -22.15 -0.25 -12.90
N LEU A 249 -21.56 0.96 -12.79
CA LEU A 249 -20.83 1.60 -13.89
C LEU A 249 -19.49 0.91 -14.13
N THR A 250 -19.38 0.22 -15.26
CA THR A 250 -18.16 -0.52 -15.66
C THR A 250 -17.39 0.12 -16.79
N ASP A 251 -18.06 0.84 -17.67
CA ASP A 251 -17.52 1.39 -18.91
C ASP A 251 -17.74 2.90 -18.97
N LEU A 252 -16.65 3.66 -19.09
CA LEU A 252 -16.65 5.12 -19.14
C LEU A 252 -15.92 5.61 -20.39
N THR A 253 -16.57 6.48 -21.17
CA THR A 253 -15.93 7.21 -22.26
C THR A 253 -15.90 8.71 -21.94
N ILE A 254 -14.68 9.26 -21.94
CA ILE A 254 -14.40 10.68 -21.71
C ILE A 254 -14.05 11.33 -23.05
N PRO A 255 -14.87 12.25 -23.56
CA PRO A 255 -14.64 12.93 -24.83
C PRO A 255 -13.53 13.99 -24.74
N ALA A 256 -13.05 14.46 -25.88
CA ALA A 256 -11.90 15.35 -25.98
C ALA A 256 -12.12 16.78 -25.43
N ASN A 257 -13.37 17.18 -25.21
CA ASN A 257 -13.69 18.48 -24.59
C ASN A 257 -13.48 18.53 -23.07
N VAL A 258 -13.48 17.37 -22.41
CA VAL A 258 -13.27 17.29 -20.96
C VAL A 258 -11.77 17.42 -20.66
N THR A 259 -11.42 18.42 -19.87
CA THR A 259 -10.02 18.75 -19.50
C THR A 259 -9.72 18.47 -18.02
N VAL A 260 -10.76 18.41 -17.19
CA VAL A 260 -10.67 18.16 -15.74
C VAL A 260 -11.62 17.03 -15.36
N ILE A 261 -11.11 16.04 -14.65
CA ILE A 261 -11.92 15.02 -13.98
C ILE A 261 -12.18 15.53 -12.56
N ASN A 262 -13.43 15.90 -12.30
CA ASN A 262 -13.79 16.63 -11.08
C ASN A 262 -13.75 15.76 -9.82
N GLU A 263 -13.77 16.46 -8.69
CA GLU A 263 -13.74 15.89 -7.36
C GLU A 263 -14.86 14.86 -7.15
N VAL A 264 -14.49 13.66 -6.68
CA VAL A 264 -15.44 12.57 -6.36
C VAL A 264 -16.26 12.09 -7.58
N ALA A 265 -15.95 12.54 -8.81
CA ALA A 265 -16.84 12.35 -9.97
C ALA A 265 -17.23 10.89 -10.22
N PHE A 266 -16.28 9.98 -10.08
CA PHE A 266 -16.45 8.54 -10.31
C PHE A 266 -16.05 7.69 -9.09
N GLN A 267 -16.05 8.28 -7.89
CA GLN A 267 -15.78 7.53 -6.66
C GLN A 267 -16.87 6.48 -6.42
N ASP A 268 -16.49 5.33 -5.85
CA ASP A 268 -17.40 4.23 -5.53
C ASP A 268 -18.18 3.71 -6.75
N CYS A 269 -17.54 3.71 -7.93
CA CYS A 269 -18.04 3.01 -9.12
C CYS A 269 -17.39 1.61 -9.21
N ASN A 270 -17.70 0.88 -10.28
CA ASN A 270 -17.10 -0.42 -10.56
C ASN A 270 -16.37 -0.40 -11.90
N LEU A 271 -15.65 0.69 -12.18
CA LEU A 271 -14.99 0.92 -13.46
C LEU A 271 -13.98 -0.18 -13.76
N LYS A 272 -14.06 -0.69 -14.98
CA LYS A 272 -13.11 -1.64 -15.58
C LYS A 272 -12.45 -1.05 -16.82
N ASN A 273 -13.24 -0.31 -17.61
CA ASN A 273 -12.81 0.27 -18.87
C ASN A 273 -13.02 1.78 -18.84
N VAL A 274 -11.94 2.54 -19.05
CA VAL A 274 -12.01 3.98 -19.25
C VAL A 274 -11.35 4.33 -20.58
N THR A 275 -12.13 4.91 -21.48
CA THR A 275 -11.66 5.36 -22.79
C THR A 275 -11.56 6.88 -22.81
N PHE A 276 -10.40 7.40 -23.17
CA PHE A 276 -10.17 8.82 -23.41
C PHE A 276 -10.11 9.06 -24.91
N ALA A 277 -10.99 9.90 -25.45
CA ALA A 277 -10.94 10.26 -26.87
C ALA A 277 -9.65 11.03 -27.20
N ASP A 278 -9.19 11.88 -26.29
CA ASP A 278 -7.89 12.55 -26.34
C ASP A 278 -7.35 12.79 -24.92
N ALA A 279 -6.49 11.91 -24.44
CA ALA A 279 -5.88 12.02 -23.11
C ALA A 279 -4.97 13.25 -22.97
N THR A 280 -4.47 13.84 -24.09
CA THR A 280 -3.65 15.07 -24.04
C THR A 280 -4.42 16.29 -23.51
N LYS A 281 -5.74 16.25 -23.54
CA LYS A 281 -6.58 17.34 -23.06
C LYS A 281 -6.72 17.37 -21.55
N ILE A 282 -6.52 16.23 -20.88
CA ILE A 282 -6.65 16.15 -19.42
C ILE A 282 -5.49 16.90 -18.77
N THR A 283 -5.83 17.90 -17.96
CA THR A 283 -4.86 18.72 -17.21
C THR A 283 -4.87 18.43 -15.72
N GLU A 284 -5.99 17.92 -15.21
CA GLU A 284 -6.20 17.71 -13.78
C GLU A 284 -7.12 16.52 -13.52
N ILE A 285 -6.76 15.70 -12.53
CA ILE A 285 -7.61 14.69 -11.91
C ILE A 285 -7.75 15.10 -10.45
N GLN A 286 -8.96 15.47 -10.03
CA GLN A 286 -9.19 16.06 -8.71
C GLN A 286 -9.33 15.00 -7.60
N MET A 287 -9.54 15.49 -6.37
CA MET A 287 -9.58 14.69 -5.15
C MET A 287 -10.64 13.57 -5.25
N TYR A 288 -10.24 12.34 -4.90
CA TYR A 288 -11.07 11.12 -4.92
C TYR A 288 -11.76 10.81 -6.25
N ALA A 289 -11.33 11.38 -7.36
CA ALA A 289 -12.04 11.31 -8.66
C ALA A 289 -12.34 9.86 -9.11
N PHE A 290 -11.41 8.93 -8.90
CA PHE A 290 -11.54 7.50 -9.21
C PHE A 290 -11.44 6.59 -7.97
N ALA A 291 -11.53 7.13 -6.77
CA ALA A 291 -11.38 6.33 -5.55
C ALA A 291 -12.38 5.15 -5.51
N ASN A 292 -11.96 4.04 -4.90
CA ASN A 292 -12.75 2.81 -4.70
C ASN A 292 -13.16 2.07 -6.00
N ASN A 293 -12.48 2.34 -7.13
CA ASN A 293 -12.67 1.56 -8.36
C ASN A 293 -11.73 0.33 -8.36
N GLN A 294 -12.07 -0.68 -7.59
CA GLN A 294 -11.22 -1.83 -7.29
C GLN A 294 -10.80 -2.67 -8.51
N ASN A 295 -11.55 -2.56 -9.61
CA ASN A 295 -11.31 -3.33 -10.84
C ASN A 295 -10.62 -2.53 -11.95
N LEU A 296 -10.24 -1.28 -11.69
CA LEU A 296 -9.60 -0.39 -12.66
C LEU A 296 -8.16 -0.87 -12.94
N THR A 297 -7.88 -1.30 -14.19
CA THR A 297 -6.59 -1.88 -14.56
C THR A 297 -6.22 -1.58 -16.02
N GLY A 298 -4.99 -1.13 -16.27
CA GLY A 298 -4.43 -0.91 -17.62
C GLY A 298 -5.11 0.19 -18.43
N VAL A 299 -5.96 1.00 -17.82
CA VAL A 299 -6.78 1.98 -18.56
C VAL A 299 -6.03 3.28 -18.89
N PHE A 300 -4.99 3.60 -18.14
CA PHE A 300 -4.14 4.78 -18.36
C PHE A 300 -2.87 4.41 -19.11
N ALA A 301 -2.42 3.16 -19.00
CA ALA A 301 -1.19 2.65 -19.58
C ALA A 301 -1.05 2.99 -21.08
N GLY A 302 0.11 3.56 -21.45
CA GLY A 302 0.45 3.89 -22.83
C GLY A 302 -0.35 5.04 -23.44
N LYS A 303 -1.23 5.72 -22.69
CA LYS A 303 -1.94 6.90 -23.17
C LYS A 303 -1.09 8.16 -22.97
N ASN A 304 -1.40 9.19 -23.75
CA ASN A 304 -0.63 10.43 -23.74
C ASN A 304 -1.26 11.48 -22.82
N PHE A 305 -0.87 11.51 -21.54
CA PHE A 305 -1.27 12.50 -20.54
C PHE A 305 -0.25 13.65 -20.40
N ASN A 306 0.36 14.11 -21.51
CA ASN A 306 1.45 15.10 -21.44
C ASN A 306 1.08 16.43 -20.77
N ASN A 307 -0.22 16.78 -20.70
CA ASN A 307 -0.68 18.01 -20.06
C ASN A 307 -1.21 17.80 -18.64
N LEU A 308 -1.25 16.58 -18.12
CA LEU A 308 -1.64 16.30 -16.74
C LEU A 308 -0.60 16.88 -15.79
N LYS A 309 -1.03 17.80 -14.94
CA LYS A 309 -0.17 18.52 -13.98
C LYS A 309 -0.52 18.21 -12.53
N THR A 310 -1.76 17.88 -12.28
CA THR A 310 -2.27 17.70 -10.92
C THR A 310 -3.06 16.41 -10.81
N ILE A 311 -2.72 15.62 -9.78
CA ILE A 311 -3.49 14.48 -9.32
C ILE A 311 -3.81 14.78 -7.85
N GLY A 312 -5.09 14.87 -7.51
CA GLY A 312 -5.56 15.27 -6.19
C GLY A 312 -5.44 14.16 -5.15
N GLU A 313 -5.66 14.57 -3.89
CA GLU A 313 -5.68 13.65 -2.74
C GLU A 313 -6.63 12.47 -2.97
N GLY A 314 -6.16 11.25 -2.67
CA GLY A 314 -6.95 10.03 -2.77
C GLY A 314 -7.51 9.72 -4.16
N ALA A 315 -7.03 10.37 -5.23
CA ALA A 315 -7.64 10.24 -6.57
C ALA A 315 -7.77 8.79 -7.05
N PHE A 316 -6.85 7.92 -6.64
CA PHE A 316 -6.83 6.48 -6.94
C PHE A 316 -6.84 5.60 -5.69
N LEU A 317 -7.31 6.13 -4.56
CA LEU A 317 -7.46 5.37 -3.32
C LEU A 317 -8.29 4.10 -3.56
N ASN A 318 -7.80 2.94 -3.08
CA ASN A 318 -8.46 1.63 -3.24
C ASN A 318 -8.69 1.21 -4.71
N CYS A 319 -7.87 1.66 -5.64
CA CYS A 319 -7.83 1.13 -7.00
C CYS A 319 -6.91 -0.11 -7.05
N PHE A 320 -7.37 -1.23 -6.48
CA PHE A 320 -6.56 -2.42 -6.18
C PHE A 320 -5.73 -2.93 -7.35
N LYS A 321 -6.25 -2.83 -8.57
CA LYS A 321 -5.63 -3.39 -9.78
C LYS A 321 -4.91 -2.35 -10.65
N LEU A 322 -4.68 -1.13 -10.14
CA LEU A 322 -3.91 -0.12 -10.85
C LEU A 322 -2.48 -0.63 -11.07
N THR A 323 -2.02 -0.67 -12.32
CA THR A 323 -0.73 -1.26 -12.68
C THR A 323 0.42 -0.28 -12.62
N ASP A 324 1.68 -0.79 -12.60
CA ASP A 324 2.90 0.03 -12.75
C ASP A 324 2.86 0.90 -14.00
N ALA A 325 2.35 0.36 -15.12
CA ALA A 325 2.22 1.09 -16.37
C ALA A 325 1.19 2.22 -16.31
N ASP A 326 0.09 2.04 -15.55
CA ASP A 326 -0.88 3.11 -15.27
C ASP A 326 -0.22 4.20 -14.41
N PHE A 327 0.44 3.80 -13.32
CA PHE A 327 1.14 4.69 -12.41
C PHE A 327 2.17 5.55 -13.14
N ASN A 328 3.08 4.93 -13.88
CA ASN A 328 4.15 5.63 -14.62
C ASN A 328 3.58 6.58 -15.68
N THR A 329 2.47 6.22 -16.32
CA THR A 329 1.79 7.10 -17.28
C THR A 329 1.18 8.32 -16.61
N LEU A 330 0.49 8.14 -15.49
CA LEU A 330 -0.18 9.20 -14.74
C LEU A 330 0.82 10.16 -14.08
N THR A 331 1.90 9.63 -13.52
CA THR A 331 2.87 10.43 -12.76
C THR A 331 3.89 11.16 -13.62
N LYS A 332 4.06 10.79 -14.89
CA LYS A 332 5.12 11.25 -15.80
C LYS A 332 5.42 12.75 -15.77
N ASN A 333 4.40 13.61 -15.62
CA ASN A 333 4.54 15.07 -15.71
C ASN A 333 4.05 15.80 -14.47
N VAL A 334 3.68 15.08 -13.40
CA VAL A 334 3.30 15.69 -12.14
C VAL A 334 4.53 15.86 -11.27
N THR A 335 4.52 16.88 -10.42
CA THR A 335 5.62 17.16 -9.50
C THR A 335 5.28 16.81 -8.05
N ARG A 336 4.03 16.48 -7.80
CA ARG A 336 3.51 16.19 -6.47
C ARG A 336 2.62 14.95 -6.52
N ILE A 337 2.83 14.06 -5.57
CA ILE A 337 1.93 12.96 -5.26
C ILE A 337 1.27 13.32 -3.94
N GLU A 338 -0.01 13.65 -3.99
CA GLU A 338 -0.75 14.16 -2.82
C GLU A 338 -1.09 13.03 -1.84
N ARG A 339 -1.69 13.40 -0.71
CA ARG A 339 -2.08 12.48 0.36
C ARG A 339 -2.95 11.34 -0.20
N GLU A 340 -2.66 10.11 0.23
CA GLU A 340 -3.42 8.89 -0.10
C GLU A 340 -3.68 8.63 -1.60
N THR A 341 -2.99 9.33 -2.51
CA THR A 341 -3.29 9.30 -3.96
C THR A 341 -3.31 7.89 -4.53
N PHE A 342 -2.34 7.05 -4.18
CA PHE A 342 -2.19 5.66 -4.63
C PHE A 342 -2.25 4.67 -3.46
N ARG A 343 -2.92 5.04 -2.38
CA ARG A 343 -3.07 4.16 -1.23
C ARG A 343 -3.92 2.95 -1.61
N ASN A 344 -3.48 1.76 -1.17
CA ASN A 344 -4.20 0.51 -1.33
C ASN A 344 -4.47 0.13 -2.80
N CYS A 345 -3.44 0.30 -3.68
CA CYS A 345 -3.40 -0.25 -5.04
C CYS A 345 -2.69 -1.61 -5.05
N HIS A 346 -3.00 -2.46 -4.09
CA HIS A 346 -2.19 -3.56 -3.58
C HIS A 346 -2.04 -4.78 -4.49
N ASP A 347 -2.91 -4.96 -5.51
CA ASP A 347 -2.84 -6.12 -6.39
C ASP A 347 -2.06 -5.83 -7.68
N GLY A 348 -2.11 -4.59 -8.16
CA GLY A 348 -1.59 -4.20 -9.47
C GLY A 348 -0.25 -3.48 -9.40
N LEU A 349 -0.02 -2.64 -8.38
CA LEU A 349 1.18 -1.86 -8.22
C LEU A 349 2.29 -2.70 -7.57
N GLN A 350 3.34 -3.01 -8.34
CA GLN A 350 4.49 -3.79 -7.87
C GLN A 350 5.77 -2.97 -7.79
N THR A 351 5.88 -1.90 -8.60
CA THR A 351 7.03 -1.00 -8.63
C THR A 351 6.54 0.44 -8.51
N ILE A 352 7.15 1.20 -7.59
CA ILE A 352 6.92 2.64 -7.44
C ILE A 352 8.15 3.35 -8.00
N ASP A 353 7.99 3.97 -9.17
CA ASP A 353 9.06 4.70 -9.85
C ASP A 353 8.93 6.21 -9.59
N ILE A 354 9.80 6.75 -8.74
CA ILE A 354 9.82 8.15 -8.34
C ILE A 354 10.80 8.91 -9.23
N HIS A 355 10.30 9.45 -10.33
CA HIS A 355 11.13 10.18 -11.30
C HIS A 355 11.65 11.53 -10.77
N SER A 356 12.66 12.08 -11.42
CA SER A 356 13.39 13.27 -11.00
C SER A 356 12.56 14.57 -10.88
N GLY A 357 11.34 14.59 -11.42
CA GLY A 357 10.43 15.74 -11.31
C GLY A 357 9.60 15.77 -10.03
N ILE A 358 9.50 14.67 -9.28
CA ILE A 358 8.72 14.61 -8.05
C ILE A 358 9.46 15.33 -6.94
N THR A 359 8.81 16.35 -6.36
CA THR A 359 9.35 17.17 -5.26
C THR A 359 8.56 17.02 -3.95
N PHE A 360 7.40 16.38 -4.00
CA PHE A 360 6.55 16.16 -2.83
C PHE A 360 5.85 14.82 -2.90
N ILE A 361 5.82 14.11 -1.77
CA ILE A 361 5.04 12.89 -1.57
C ILE A 361 4.26 13.06 -0.27
N GLY A 362 2.94 13.05 -0.37
CA GLY A 362 2.01 13.26 0.73
C GLY A 362 1.87 12.05 1.65
N ASP A 363 1.24 12.29 2.78
CA ASP A 363 0.98 11.31 3.82
C ASP A 363 0.14 10.14 3.29
N GLY A 364 0.55 8.90 3.60
CA GLY A 364 -0.14 7.69 3.16
C GLY A 364 -0.20 7.49 1.65
N ALA A 365 0.56 8.26 0.84
CA ALA A 365 0.44 8.25 -0.62
C ALA A 365 0.56 6.86 -1.24
N PHE A 366 1.36 5.99 -0.65
CA PHE A 366 1.58 4.61 -1.06
C PHE A 366 1.27 3.59 0.05
N ALA A 367 0.59 3.99 1.11
CA ALA A 367 0.25 3.07 2.20
C ALA A 367 -0.59 1.88 1.70
N ASP A 368 -0.50 0.75 2.41
CA ASP A 368 -1.30 -0.47 2.16
C ASP A 368 -1.04 -1.16 0.79
N ASN A 369 0.11 -0.90 0.14
CA ASN A 369 0.49 -1.53 -1.13
C ASN A 369 1.33 -2.80 -0.91
N TYR A 370 0.69 -3.90 -0.57
CA TYR A 370 1.36 -5.15 -0.16
C TYR A 370 2.06 -5.91 -1.29
N ALA A 371 1.71 -5.67 -2.56
CA ALA A 371 2.35 -6.30 -3.71
C ALA A 371 3.62 -5.61 -4.17
N VAL A 372 3.91 -4.40 -3.69
CA VAL A 372 5.11 -3.65 -4.07
C VAL A 372 6.36 -4.41 -3.62
N LYS A 373 7.29 -4.56 -4.55
CA LYS A 373 8.59 -5.22 -4.36
C LYS A 373 9.75 -4.24 -4.43
N GLU A 374 9.55 -3.14 -5.15
CA GLU A 374 10.62 -2.20 -5.44
C GLU A 374 10.12 -0.75 -5.44
N VAL A 375 10.92 0.13 -4.87
CA VAL A 375 10.75 1.58 -4.95
C VAL A 375 12.01 2.16 -5.57
N ILE A 376 11.89 2.75 -6.77
CA ILE A 376 13.02 3.35 -7.49
C ILE A 376 12.98 4.86 -7.29
N VAL A 377 14.09 5.44 -6.89
CA VAL A 377 14.22 6.89 -6.64
C VAL A 377 15.27 7.46 -7.59
N HIS A 378 14.84 8.25 -8.58
CA HIS A 378 15.72 8.89 -9.55
C HIS A 378 16.08 10.34 -9.19
N SER A 379 15.45 10.93 -8.18
CA SER A 379 15.55 12.35 -7.91
C SER A 379 16.84 12.71 -7.18
N GLY A 380 17.54 13.73 -7.67
CA GLY A 380 18.57 14.48 -6.93
C GLY A 380 18.01 15.64 -6.09
N THR A 381 16.71 15.91 -6.15
CA THR A 381 16.05 16.99 -5.39
C THR A 381 15.57 16.50 -4.04
N GLN A 382 15.46 17.40 -3.06
CA GLN A 382 14.84 17.08 -1.78
C GLN A 382 13.35 16.81 -2.01
N ILE A 383 12.93 15.59 -1.71
CA ILE A 383 11.51 15.24 -1.63
C ILE A 383 11.04 15.65 -0.24
N ASP A 384 10.03 16.52 -0.18
CA ASP A 384 9.37 16.87 1.07
C ASP A 384 8.49 15.71 1.52
N ALA A 385 9.06 14.85 2.32
CA ALA A 385 8.42 13.62 2.83
C ALA A 385 8.10 13.78 4.33
N ARG A 386 7.35 14.82 4.70
CA ARG A 386 7.16 15.30 6.08
C ARG A 386 6.47 14.35 7.02
N SER A 387 5.82 13.32 6.55
CA SER A 387 4.92 12.57 7.40
C SER A 387 5.46 11.21 7.81
N TYR A 388 6.55 11.16 8.54
CA TYR A 388 6.92 9.96 9.27
C TYR A 388 6.70 10.17 10.78
N ASP A 389 5.46 10.08 11.21
CA ASP A 389 5.09 10.06 12.64
C ASP A 389 4.82 8.63 13.16
N GLY A 390 4.98 7.62 12.29
CA GLY A 390 4.71 6.22 12.60
C GLY A 390 3.24 5.82 12.55
N THR A 391 2.32 6.77 12.35
CA THR A 391 0.88 6.52 12.28
C THR A 391 0.29 6.74 10.90
N HIS A 392 0.94 7.59 10.08
CA HIS A 392 0.47 7.99 8.76
C HIS A 392 1.60 8.02 7.71
N GLY A 393 2.60 7.16 7.83
CA GLY A 393 3.76 7.16 6.92
C GLY A 393 3.39 6.92 5.46
N ILE A 394 4.17 7.52 4.55
CA ILE A 394 4.00 7.40 3.09
C ILE A 394 3.85 5.94 2.65
N PHE A 395 4.63 5.03 3.24
CA PHE A 395 4.70 3.60 2.93
C PHE A 395 4.10 2.72 4.04
N LEU A 396 3.21 3.26 4.86
CA LEU A 396 2.61 2.55 5.99
C LEU A 396 2.04 1.20 5.56
N ASN A 397 2.23 0.18 6.42
CA ASN A 397 1.76 -1.21 6.22
C ASN A 397 2.38 -1.96 5.03
N MET A 398 3.35 -1.38 4.32
CA MET A 398 4.20 -2.17 3.42
C MET A 398 5.21 -2.95 4.28
N ASP A 399 5.56 -4.17 3.86
CA ASP A 399 6.55 -4.98 4.59
C ASP A 399 7.97 -4.57 4.20
N PRO A 400 8.73 -3.86 5.06
CA PRO A 400 10.07 -3.40 4.71
C PRO A 400 11.02 -4.54 4.32
N ASN A 401 10.82 -5.73 4.85
CA ASN A 401 11.66 -6.88 4.52
C ASN A 401 11.46 -7.40 3.08
N LYS A 402 10.34 -7.05 2.44
CA LYS A 402 9.99 -7.49 1.08
C LYS A 402 10.12 -6.43 0.01
N VAL A 403 10.34 -5.17 0.40
CA VAL A 403 10.46 -4.04 -0.52
C VAL A 403 11.90 -3.59 -0.60
N GLN A 404 12.47 -3.60 -1.80
CA GLN A 404 13.79 -3.02 -2.07
C GLN A 404 13.64 -1.54 -2.45
N VAL A 405 14.50 -0.67 -1.90
CA VAL A 405 14.63 0.73 -2.33
C VAL A 405 15.90 0.86 -3.15
N VAL A 406 15.76 1.30 -4.39
CA VAL A 406 16.87 1.51 -5.33
C VAL A 406 17.03 3.00 -5.57
N PHE A 407 18.21 3.52 -5.30
CA PHE A 407 18.58 4.89 -5.65
C PHE A 407 19.33 4.89 -6.97
N GLU A 408 18.90 5.70 -7.95
CA GLU A 408 19.52 5.77 -9.27
C GLU A 408 19.96 7.20 -9.63
N GLY A 409 21.02 7.30 -10.45
CA GLY A 409 21.55 8.56 -10.91
C GLY A 409 21.98 9.48 -9.78
N GLU A 410 21.48 10.71 -9.72
CA GLU A 410 21.80 11.68 -8.66
C GLU A 410 21.32 11.23 -7.27
N ALA A 411 20.25 10.43 -7.20
CA ALA A 411 19.76 9.92 -5.93
C ALA A 411 20.74 8.93 -5.28
N GLU A 412 21.46 8.11 -6.06
CA GLU A 412 22.49 7.21 -5.55
C GLU A 412 23.67 7.99 -4.94
N THR A 413 24.07 9.10 -5.56
CA THR A 413 25.14 9.96 -5.03
C THR A 413 24.72 10.67 -3.73
N ASN A 414 23.43 11.00 -3.61
CA ASN A 414 22.89 11.80 -2.52
C ASN A 414 21.92 11.00 -1.62
N TYR A 415 22.05 9.68 -1.54
CA TYR A 415 21.11 8.80 -0.82
C TYR A 415 20.85 9.24 0.63
N LYS A 416 21.79 9.88 1.29
CA LYS A 416 21.66 10.39 2.67
C LYS A 416 20.52 11.40 2.82
N VAL A 417 20.19 12.16 1.77
CA VAL A 417 19.05 13.07 1.77
C VAL A 417 17.74 12.34 1.96
N TYR A 418 17.64 11.09 1.43
CA TYR A 418 16.45 10.25 1.52
C TYR A 418 16.47 9.33 2.74
N ARG A 419 17.65 9.09 3.32
CA ARG A 419 17.86 8.19 4.44
C ARG A 419 17.85 8.93 5.78
N ASP A 420 18.64 9.98 5.88
CA ASP A 420 18.92 10.64 7.15
C ASP A 420 17.79 11.61 7.58
N ASN A 421 17.94 12.23 8.72
CA ASN A 421 16.95 13.17 9.27
C ASN A 421 16.66 14.34 8.32
N ILE A 422 15.39 14.67 8.18
CA ILE A 422 14.97 15.88 7.47
C ILE A 422 15.21 17.07 8.40
N ASN A 423 16.15 17.93 8.02
CA ASN A 423 16.34 19.20 8.66
C ASN A 423 15.73 20.30 7.78
N VAL A 424 14.52 20.74 8.11
CA VAL A 424 13.84 21.84 7.41
C VAL A 424 13.87 23.06 8.32
N ASP A 425 14.43 24.16 7.83
CA ASP A 425 14.53 25.43 8.56
C ASP A 425 15.25 25.33 9.91
N GLY A 426 16.25 24.44 10.02
CA GLY A 426 17.01 24.24 11.25
C GLY A 426 16.29 23.46 12.35
N VAL A 427 15.14 22.91 12.06
CA VAL A 427 14.38 22.04 12.97
C VAL A 427 14.49 20.59 12.51
N ASP A 428 14.96 19.72 13.39
CA ASP A 428 14.94 18.27 13.16
C ASP A 428 13.48 17.80 13.09
N LYS A 429 13.06 17.32 11.91
CA LYS A 429 11.71 16.80 11.66
C LYS A 429 11.63 15.27 11.79
N GLY A 430 12.72 14.64 12.24
CA GLY A 430 12.82 13.20 12.36
C GLY A 430 13.38 12.53 11.09
N LYS A 431 13.33 11.19 11.05
CA LYS A 431 13.84 10.42 9.93
C LYS A 431 12.98 10.60 8.68
N ASN A 432 13.62 10.57 7.50
CA ASN A 432 12.91 10.58 6.23
C ASN A 432 11.98 9.36 6.12
N ALA A 433 10.87 9.50 5.41
CA ALA A 433 9.89 8.43 5.21
C ALA A 433 10.47 7.17 4.54
N PHE A 434 11.49 7.31 3.70
CA PHE A 434 12.20 6.17 3.10
C PHE A 434 12.89 5.30 4.15
N MET A 435 13.27 5.83 5.32
CA MET A 435 13.83 5.02 6.41
C MET A 435 12.91 3.91 6.87
N TYR A 436 11.60 4.06 6.73
CA TYR A 436 10.67 2.96 7.01
C TYR A 436 10.97 1.74 6.14
N LEU A 437 11.17 1.91 4.84
CA LEU A 437 11.49 0.82 3.91
C LEU A 437 12.96 0.39 3.97
N LEU A 438 13.88 1.29 4.31
CA LEU A 438 15.30 0.99 4.48
C LEU A 438 15.61 0.24 5.77
N THR A 439 14.69 0.23 6.74
CA THR A 439 14.85 -0.48 8.01
C THR A 439 14.42 -1.95 7.83
N LYS A 440 15.39 -2.87 7.84
CA LYS A 440 15.15 -4.31 7.70
C LYS A 440 15.21 -5.00 9.06
N THR A 441 14.34 -5.96 9.29
CA THR A 441 14.32 -6.72 10.55
C THR A 441 14.77 -8.16 10.33
N LEU A 442 15.80 -8.56 11.06
CA LEU A 442 16.29 -9.93 11.17
C LEU A 442 15.81 -10.49 12.51
N ASP A 443 14.88 -11.44 12.48
CA ASP A 443 14.28 -12.02 13.68
C ASP A 443 14.74 -13.48 13.87
N GLU A 444 15.37 -13.80 15.01
CA GLU A 444 15.87 -15.16 15.27
C GLU A 444 14.76 -16.21 15.38
N ASP A 445 13.52 -15.78 15.65
CA ASP A 445 12.36 -16.66 15.79
C ASP A 445 11.56 -16.80 14.49
N ALA A 446 11.95 -16.08 13.41
CA ALA A 446 11.33 -16.26 12.10
C ALA A 446 11.50 -17.71 11.59
N THR A 447 10.44 -18.26 11.00
CA THR A 447 10.42 -19.62 10.45
C THR A 447 10.91 -19.69 9.01
N ASP A 448 11.14 -18.56 8.38
CA ASP A 448 11.72 -18.43 7.04
C ASP A 448 12.50 -17.11 6.93
N TYR A 449 13.43 -17.04 5.99
CA TYR A 449 14.18 -15.84 5.67
C TYR A 449 13.72 -15.30 4.31
N GLN A 450 13.09 -14.13 4.33
CA GLN A 450 12.51 -13.50 3.14
C GLN A 450 12.97 -12.05 2.95
N VAL A 451 14.06 -11.65 3.59
CA VAL A 451 14.56 -10.28 3.52
C VAL A 451 15.22 -10.04 2.17
N VAL A 452 14.76 -9.02 1.46
CA VAL A 452 15.33 -8.62 0.15
C VAL A 452 16.69 -7.95 0.32
N ALA A 453 17.47 -7.94 -0.76
CA ALA A 453 18.71 -7.16 -0.81
C ALA A 453 18.40 -5.67 -0.64
N GLN A 454 19.24 -4.96 0.13
CA GLN A 454 19.07 -3.54 0.35
C GLN A 454 20.42 -2.86 0.61
N ARG A 455 20.74 -1.86 -0.21
CA ARG A 455 21.85 -0.93 0.06
C ARG A 455 21.41 0.15 1.04
N HIS A 456 22.35 0.63 1.86
CA HIS A 456 22.11 1.68 2.84
C HIS A 456 21.01 1.37 3.86
N ALA A 457 20.85 0.08 4.22
CA ALA A 457 19.86 -0.38 5.18
C ALA A 457 20.25 -0.08 6.63
N ASP A 458 19.26 0.21 7.47
CA ASP A 458 19.38 -0.02 8.91
C ASP A 458 18.86 -1.42 9.24
N VAL A 459 19.68 -2.25 9.83
CA VAL A 459 19.31 -3.64 10.14
C VAL A 459 19.04 -3.78 11.62
N LEU A 460 17.81 -4.15 11.96
CA LEU A 460 17.38 -4.47 13.32
C LEU A 460 17.50 -5.98 13.54
N LEU A 461 18.50 -6.40 14.27
CA LEU A 461 18.67 -7.80 14.68
C LEU A 461 17.92 -8.04 15.99
N LYS A 462 16.81 -8.76 15.94
CA LYS A 462 16.10 -9.27 17.13
C LYS A 462 16.68 -10.60 17.54
N ARG A 463 17.46 -10.60 18.61
CA ARG A 463 18.17 -11.77 19.07
C ARG A 463 18.45 -11.75 20.56
N THR A 464 18.36 -12.91 21.17
CA THR A 464 18.77 -13.13 22.56
C THR A 464 20.18 -13.67 22.63
N PHE A 465 21.12 -12.87 23.16
CA PHE A 465 22.46 -13.33 23.52
C PHE A 465 22.50 -13.85 24.96
N LYS A 466 23.47 -14.71 25.24
CA LYS A 466 23.79 -15.18 26.60
C LYS A 466 25.16 -14.66 26.98
N ALA A 467 25.41 -14.52 28.29
CA ALA A 467 26.75 -14.25 28.78
C ALA A 467 27.72 -15.36 28.37
N GLY A 468 28.92 -14.97 27.96
CA GLY A 468 29.91 -15.88 27.39
C GLY A 468 29.78 -15.98 25.87
N TRP A 469 30.07 -17.15 25.33
CA TRP A 469 30.19 -17.36 23.90
C TRP A 469 28.86 -17.62 23.23
N ASN A 470 28.63 -16.90 22.14
CA ASN A 470 27.52 -17.07 21.22
C ASN A 470 28.04 -17.28 19.81
N THR A 471 27.29 -17.97 18.97
CA THR A 471 27.54 -17.97 17.52
C THR A 471 26.71 -16.87 16.88
N LEU A 472 27.21 -16.21 15.86
CA LEU A 472 26.53 -15.20 15.08
C LEU A 472 26.86 -15.38 13.62
N VAL A 473 25.85 -15.29 12.75
CA VAL A 473 26.01 -15.20 11.31
C VAL A 473 25.05 -14.17 10.77
N LEU A 474 25.53 -13.27 9.94
CA LEU A 474 24.73 -12.18 9.38
C LEU A 474 24.83 -12.19 7.85
N PRO A 475 23.76 -11.82 7.15
CA PRO A 475 23.72 -11.78 5.69
C PRO A 475 24.33 -10.48 5.14
N PHE A 476 25.35 -9.96 5.80
CA PHE A 476 26.12 -8.80 5.38
C PHE A 476 27.52 -8.86 5.98
N GLY A 477 28.45 -8.43 5.20
CA GLY A 477 29.80 -8.17 5.62
C GLY A 477 29.96 -6.73 6.08
N ALA A 478 31.17 -6.38 6.49
CA ALA A 478 31.48 -5.04 6.84
C ALA A 478 32.67 -4.59 6.02
N ARG A 479 32.51 -3.62 5.13
CA ARG A 479 33.53 -3.13 4.20
C ARG A 479 33.76 -1.62 4.26
N TYR A 480 34.74 -1.22 3.47
CA TYR A 480 35.17 0.16 3.27
C TYR A 480 34.02 1.07 2.83
N VAL A 481 33.75 2.13 3.56
CA VAL A 481 32.92 3.24 3.12
C VAL A 481 33.82 4.45 2.81
N GLU A 482 33.79 4.94 1.58
CA GLU A 482 34.50 6.16 1.11
C GLU A 482 36.00 6.21 1.39
N GLY A 483 36.75 5.11 1.19
CA GLY A 483 38.21 5.10 1.30
C GLY A 483 38.74 5.22 2.73
N LYS A 484 37.89 5.11 3.75
CA LYS A 484 38.30 5.03 5.16
C LYS A 484 38.19 3.61 5.66
N ALA A 485 39.25 3.15 6.36
CA ALA A 485 39.19 1.90 7.07
C ALA A 485 38.09 1.92 8.10
N VAL A 486 37.05 1.08 7.93
CA VAL A 486 35.99 0.91 8.91
C VAL A 486 36.42 -0.16 9.90
N ASN A 487 36.42 0.17 11.18
CA ASN A 487 36.72 -0.79 12.23
C ASN A 487 35.49 -1.65 12.51
N TYR A 488 35.43 -2.82 11.92
CA TYR A 488 34.27 -3.71 11.93
C TYR A 488 33.88 -4.20 13.32
N ALA A 489 34.84 -4.49 14.18
CA ALA A 489 34.46 -4.86 15.53
C ALA A 489 33.83 -3.70 16.30
N ARG A 490 34.19 -2.46 15.99
CA ARG A 490 33.48 -1.30 16.58
C ARG A 490 32.05 -1.18 16.07
N ILE A 491 31.79 -1.52 14.79
CA ILE A 491 30.43 -1.57 14.27
C ILE A 491 29.62 -2.62 15.02
N TYR A 492 30.15 -3.85 15.14
CA TYR A 492 29.50 -4.90 15.90
C TYR A 492 29.39 -4.54 17.37
N GLN A 493 30.45 -4.00 17.96
CA GLN A 493 30.42 -3.58 19.37
C GLN A 493 29.39 -2.49 19.61
N LYS A 494 29.32 -1.46 18.76
CA LYS A 494 28.29 -0.42 18.82
C LYS A 494 26.90 -0.99 18.62
N ALA A 495 26.70 -1.80 17.58
CA ALA A 495 25.41 -2.38 17.24
C ALA A 495 24.90 -3.33 18.33
N LEU A 496 25.79 -4.12 18.94
CA LEU A 496 25.45 -5.05 20.02
C LEU A 496 25.42 -4.39 21.40
N ASN A 497 25.61 -3.06 21.49
CA ASN A 497 25.69 -2.29 22.74
C ASN A 497 26.72 -2.85 23.73
N ALA A 498 27.78 -3.46 23.22
CA ALA A 498 28.81 -4.08 24.03
C ALA A 498 29.77 -3.02 24.60
N SER A 499 30.11 -3.14 25.88
CA SER A 499 31.06 -2.27 26.51
C SER A 499 32.45 -2.43 25.88
N ASN A 500 33.27 -1.37 25.93
CA ASN A 500 34.68 -1.40 25.51
C ASN A 500 35.56 -2.27 26.45
N ASP A 501 34.97 -3.21 27.14
CA ASP A 501 35.62 -4.06 28.12
C ASP A 501 36.37 -5.19 27.42
N GLU A 502 37.43 -5.67 28.07
CA GLU A 502 38.20 -6.87 27.69
C GLU A 502 37.33 -8.13 27.50
N ASN A 503 36.06 -8.06 27.86
CA ASN A 503 35.12 -9.16 27.78
C ASN A 503 34.33 -9.25 26.45
N PHE A 504 34.35 -8.23 25.60
CA PHE A 504 33.76 -8.32 24.25
C PHE A 504 34.82 -8.84 23.26
N MET A 505 34.50 -9.89 22.52
CA MET A 505 35.40 -10.48 21.57
C MET A 505 34.61 -11.06 20.39
N ILE A 506 35.18 -10.91 19.18
CA ILE A 506 34.69 -11.56 17.98
C ILE A 506 35.81 -12.44 17.44
N ALA A 507 35.51 -13.68 17.07
CA ALA A 507 36.48 -14.61 16.54
C ALA A 507 35.92 -15.43 15.38
N ALA A 508 36.75 -15.62 14.33
CA ALA A 508 36.41 -16.43 13.18
C ALA A 508 37.05 -17.81 13.25
N TYR A 509 36.42 -18.78 12.64
CA TYR A 509 36.90 -20.14 12.55
C TYR A 509 38.11 -20.25 11.58
N ARG A 510 39.19 -20.92 12.01
CA ARG A 510 40.44 -21.06 11.27
C ARG A 510 40.88 -22.51 11.11
N GLY A 511 39.98 -23.47 11.24
CA GLY A 511 40.25 -24.87 10.97
C GLY A 511 40.31 -25.78 12.20
N LEU A 512 40.72 -27.03 11.97
CA LEU A 512 40.80 -28.06 12.96
C LEU A 512 42.25 -28.47 13.17
N ALA A 513 42.78 -28.32 14.37
CA ALA A 513 44.13 -28.76 14.68
C ALA A 513 44.14 -30.12 15.40
N LYS A 514 45.16 -30.93 15.14
CA LYS A 514 45.43 -32.11 15.96
C LYS A 514 46.04 -31.68 17.28
N ASN A 515 45.45 -32.13 18.37
CA ASN A 515 46.07 -31.92 19.68
C ASN A 515 47.37 -32.73 19.74
N VAL A 516 48.52 -32.06 19.87
CA VAL A 516 49.86 -32.72 19.88
C VAL A 516 50.02 -33.60 21.10
N ALA A 517 49.32 -33.32 22.21
CA ALA A 517 49.39 -34.09 23.45
C ALA A 517 48.47 -35.33 23.42
N GLN A 518 47.43 -35.34 22.58
CA GLN A 518 46.49 -36.42 22.39
C GLN A 518 46.15 -36.55 20.90
N PRO A 519 46.83 -37.41 20.14
CA PRO A 519 46.73 -37.44 18.68
C PRO A 519 45.36 -37.74 18.10
N ASP A 520 44.45 -38.28 18.89
CA ASP A 520 43.07 -38.61 18.51
C ASP A 520 42.07 -37.51 18.78
N ASN A 521 42.47 -36.42 19.44
CA ASN A 521 41.60 -35.27 19.75
C ASN A 521 41.81 -34.16 18.73
N SER A 522 40.71 -33.71 18.15
CA SER A 522 40.67 -32.57 17.26
C SER A 522 40.21 -31.34 18.01
N THR A 523 40.73 -30.18 17.68
CA THR A 523 40.42 -28.90 18.33
C THR A 523 40.00 -27.89 17.26
N PHE A 524 38.84 -27.30 17.42
CA PHE A 524 38.40 -26.15 16.61
C PHE A 524 39.20 -24.90 16.98
N TYR A 525 39.90 -24.33 16.02
CA TYR A 525 40.65 -23.10 16.18
C TYR A 525 39.83 -21.90 15.76
N PHE A 526 39.81 -20.90 16.62
CA PHE A 526 39.25 -19.59 16.34
C PHE A 526 40.30 -18.52 16.59
N LEU A 527 40.44 -17.60 15.64
CA LEU A 527 41.30 -16.45 15.75
C LEU A 527 40.43 -15.22 16.08
N GLU A 528 40.83 -14.53 17.17
CA GLU A 528 40.25 -13.21 17.50
C GLU A 528 40.61 -12.21 16.40
N TYR A 529 39.65 -11.45 15.92
CA TYR A 529 39.87 -10.30 15.06
C TYR A 529 40.63 -9.22 15.84
N ALA A 530 41.95 -9.27 15.74
CA ALA A 530 42.85 -8.40 16.50
C ALA A 530 43.15 -7.08 15.82
N ASN A 531 43.16 -7.05 14.49
CA ASN A 531 43.42 -5.87 13.66
C ASN A 531 42.23 -5.61 12.74
N TYR A 532 41.19 -5.08 13.34
CA TYR A 532 39.90 -4.75 12.71
C TYR A 532 40.00 -3.75 11.54
N ASP A 533 41.17 -3.20 11.27
CA ASP A 533 41.37 -2.19 10.23
C ASP A 533 41.83 -2.81 8.89
N LYS A 534 42.09 -4.13 8.83
CA LYS A 534 42.72 -4.75 7.65
C LYS A 534 41.97 -5.94 7.06
N ASP A 535 41.22 -6.69 7.86
CA ASP A 535 40.52 -7.89 7.37
C ASP A 535 39.02 -7.68 7.40
N PRO A 536 38.36 -7.61 6.21
CA PRO A 536 36.88 -7.51 6.15
C PRO A 536 36.26 -8.79 6.71
N LEU A 537 35.12 -8.65 7.39
CA LEU A 537 34.24 -9.76 7.68
C LEU A 537 33.41 -10.06 6.43
N ASP A 538 33.48 -11.30 5.95
CA ASP A 538 32.71 -11.71 4.78
C ASP A 538 31.22 -11.81 5.12
N GLU A 539 30.38 -11.57 4.13
CA GLU A 539 28.95 -11.85 4.21
C GLU A 539 28.78 -13.35 4.50
N PHE A 540 27.81 -13.67 5.35
CA PHE A 540 27.50 -15.04 5.76
C PHE A 540 28.62 -15.79 6.50
N GLU A 541 29.71 -15.11 6.87
CA GLU A 541 30.75 -15.71 7.72
C GLU A 541 30.22 -15.95 9.13
N PRO A 542 30.19 -17.19 9.62
CA PRO A 542 29.79 -17.46 10.98
C PRO A 542 30.90 -17.07 11.96
N LEU A 543 30.54 -16.42 13.03
CA LEU A 543 31.45 -15.88 14.05
C LEU A 543 31.13 -16.43 15.43
N LEU A 544 32.17 -16.50 16.29
CA LEU A 544 31.97 -16.55 17.73
C LEU A 544 31.99 -15.13 18.30
N VAL A 545 30.98 -14.80 19.08
CA VAL A 545 30.87 -13.51 19.78
C VAL A 545 30.80 -13.76 21.28
N ARG A 546 31.70 -13.15 22.04
CA ARG A 546 31.68 -13.18 23.49
C ARG A 546 31.01 -11.92 24.03
N MET A 547 29.98 -12.10 24.87
CA MET A 547 29.23 -11.03 25.50
C MET A 547 29.39 -11.04 27.01
N ALA A 548 29.56 -9.86 27.62
CA ALA A 548 29.58 -9.73 29.07
C ALA A 548 28.15 -9.82 29.64
N GLN A 549 28.01 -10.27 30.90
CA GLN A 549 26.69 -10.34 31.56
C GLN A 549 26.05 -8.94 31.66
N THR A 550 26.83 -7.92 31.97
CA THR A 550 26.37 -6.53 32.06
C THR A 550 25.77 -5.98 30.77
N ASP A 551 26.35 -6.36 29.62
CA ASP A 551 25.86 -5.93 28.31
C ASP A 551 24.52 -6.59 27.97
N ILE A 552 24.32 -7.82 28.41
CA ILE A 552 23.06 -8.57 28.22
C ILE A 552 21.96 -8.04 29.13
N ASP A 553 22.28 -7.76 30.39
CA ASP A 553 21.30 -7.25 31.38
C ASP A 553 20.73 -5.89 30.97
N ASN A 554 21.49 -5.10 30.19
CA ASN A 554 21.08 -3.79 29.70
C ASN A 554 20.49 -3.83 28.29
N ALA A 555 20.47 -4.98 27.62
CA ALA A 555 20.06 -5.09 26.22
C ALA A 555 18.56 -5.25 26.08
N SER A 556 17.97 -4.55 25.09
CA SER A 556 16.57 -4.69 24.70
C SER A 556 16.25 -5.99 23.94
N GLY A 557 17.28 -6.76 23.57
CA GLY A 557 17.16 -7.88 22.64
C GLY A 557 17.03 -7.46 21.15
N VAL A 558 17.10 -6.14 20.89
CA VAL A 558 17.12 -5.58 19.53
C VAL A 558 18.41 -4.79 19.36
N TYR A 559 19.16 -5.12 18.32
CA TYR A 559 20.47 -4.53 18.00
C TYR A 559 20.40 -3.88 16.62
N THR A 560 20.92 -2.67 16.47
CA THR A 560 20.83 -1.88 15.24
C THR A 560 22.19 -1.78 14.58
N PHE A 561 22.25 -2.21 13.32
CA PHE A 561 23.37 -1.98 12.41
C PHE A 561 22.96 -0.91 11.41
N GLU A 562 23.65 0.22 11.38
CA GLU A 562 23.29 1.38 10.56
C GLU A 562 24.08 1.39 9.24
N ASP A 563 23.42 1.78 8.14
CA ASP A 563 24.00 1.98 6.81
C ASP A 563 24.74 0.74 6.26
N ILE A 564 24.03 -0.39 6.23
CA ILE A 564 24.54 -1.71 5.86
C ILE A 564 24.12 -2.07 4.44
N GLU A 565 24.98 -2.75 3.70
CA GLU A 565 24.67 -3.43 2.45
C GLU A 565 24.21 -4.86 2.75
N LEU A 566 22.88 -5.04 2.80
CA LEU A 566 22.26 -6.31 3.17
C LEU A 566 22.03 -7.18 1.93
N ASN A 567 22.44 -8.46 1.99
CA ASN A 567 22.38 -9.42 0.89
C ASN A 567 23.08 -8.93 -0.40
N TYR A 568 24.22 -8.26 -0.26
CA TYR A 568 25.09 -7.86 -1.37
C TYR A 568 26.43 -8.55 -1.28
N ASP A 569 26.95 -8.93 -2.44
CA ASP A 569 28.36 -9.22 -2.63
C ASP A 569 29.07 -7.89 -2.90
N SER A 570 29.83 -7.45 -1.94
CA SER A 570 30.52 -6.17 -2.01
C SER A 570 31.72 -6.19 -2.97
N ASP A 571 32.25 -7.37 -3.33
CA ASP A 571 33.37 -7.48 -4.28
C ASP A 571 32.94 -7.26 -5.72
N ILE A 572 31.78 -7.80 -6.09
CA ILE A 572 31.25 -7.73 -7.45
C ILE A 572 30.02 -6.84 -7.57
N ASN A 573 29.61 -6.18 -6.49
CA ASN A 573 28.46 -5.28 -6.43
C ASN A 573 27.15 -5.93 -6.95
N THR A 574 26.92 -7.19 -6.56
CA THR A 574 25.76 -7.99 -6.99
C THR A 574 24.87 -8.28 -5.79
N SER A 575 23.56 -8.11 -5.97
CA SER A 575 22.56 -8.43 -4.96
C SER A 575 22.19 -9.91 -4.97
N TYR A 576 21.83 -10.44 -3.80
CA TYR A 576 21.27 -11.78 -3.63
C TYR A 576 19.80 -11.72 -3.27
N THR A 577 19.01 -12.57 -3.89
CA THR A 577 17.65 -12.86 -3.41
C THR A 577 17.72 -13.53 -2.04
N ALA A 578 16.61 -13.49 -1.29
CA ALA A 578 16.53 -14.17 0.00
C ALA A 578 16.83 -15.69 -0.12
N GLU A 579 16.47 -16.32 -1.24
CA GLU A 579 16.74 -17.73 -1.48
C GLU A 579 18.22 -18.01 -1.77
N GLU A 580 18.87 -17.17 -2.55
CA GLU A 580 20.31 -17.23 -2.77
C GLU A 580 21.09 -17.00 -1.47
N ALA A 581 20.67 -16.04 -0.64
CA ALA A 581 21.25 -15.81 0.68
C ALA A 581 21.20 -17.06 1.56
N LYS A 582 20.08 -17.80 1.57
CA LYS A 582 19.98 -19.09 2.28
C LYS A 582 20.96 -20.14 1.75
N GLN A 583 21.21 -20.16 0.44
CA GLN A 583 22.12 -21.12 -0.20
C GLN A 583 23.61 -20.79 0.01
N ARG A 584 23.93 -19.53 0.30
CA ARG A 584 25.29 -19.07 0.56
C ARG A 584 25.78 -19.36 1.97
N MET A 585 24.89 -19.76 2.86
CA MET A 585 25.26 -20.07 4.24
C MET A 585 26.41 -21.09 4.32
N GLY A 586 27.49 -20.70 4.98
CA GLY A 586 28.69 -21.53 5.12
C GLY A 586 29.56 -21.63 3.89
N LYS A 587 29.32 -20.75 2.87
CA LYS A 587 30.14 -20.69 1.64
C LYS A 587 30.65 -19.27 1.42
N ARG A 588 31.84 -19.17 0.91
CA ARG A 588 32.48 -17.94 0.43
C ARG A 588 32.01 -17.62 -0.99
N ASP A 589 32.31 -16.42 -1.47
CA ASP A 589 31.93 -15.94 -2.82
C ASP A 589 32.52 -16.82 -3.94
N ASN A 590 33.69 -17.41 -3.73
CA ASN A 590 34.26 -18.35 -4.67
C ASN A 590 33.68 -19.78 -4.61
N GLY A 591 32.63 -19.99 -3.82
CA GLY A 591 31.96 -21.29 -3.60
C GLY A 591 32.70 -22.22 -2.59
N GLY A 592 33.81 -21.80 -2.03
CA GLY A 592 34.51 -22.52 -0.97
C GLY A 592 33.78 -22.48 0.36
N TYR A 593 34.12 -23.41 1.27
CA TYR A 593 33.53 -23.43 2.61
C TYR A 593 34.36 -22.58 3.59
N PHE A 594 33.72 -22.11 4.67
CA PHE A 594 34.42 -21.50 5.80
C PHE A 594 35.09 -22.61 6.65
N ASP A 595 36.06 -23.25 6.07
CA ASP A 595 36.78 -24.39 6.65
C ASP A 595 38.15 -23.98 7.27
N GLY A 596 38.50 -22.71 7.21
CA GLY A 596 39.72 -22.13 7.71
C GLY A 596 40.90 -22.14 6.73
N SER A 597 40.74 -22.68 5.53
CA SER A 597 41.84 -22.85 4.56
C SER A 597 42.30 -21.54 3.89
N TYR A 598 41.58 -20.47 4.01
CA TYR A 598 41.79 -19.23 3.25
C TYR A 598 42.76 -18.22 3.87
N ASP A 599 43.00 -18.29 5.18
CA ASP A 599 43.80 -17.31 5.89
C ASP A 599 45.28 -17.70 5.95
N HIS A 600 46.09 -17.20 5.01
CA HIS A 600 47.49 -17.50 4.93
C HIS A 600 48.34 -16.97 6.11
N GLU A 601 47.97 -15.83 6.72
CA GLU A 601 48.72 -15.29 7.87
C GLU A 601 48.51 -16.11 9.16
N ALA A 602 47.30 -16.69 9.32
CA ALA A 602 47.04 -17.59 10.41
C ALA A 602 47.77 -18.94 10.27
N ASN A 603 47.97 -19.40 9.01
CA ASN A 603 48.63 -20.67 8.72
C ASN A 603 50.09 -20.70 9.14
N ASP A 604 50.81 -19.59 9.05
CA ASP A 604 52.22 -19.50 9.48
C ASP A 604 52.41 -19.66 10.99
N LYS A 605 51.38 -19.39 11.77
CA LYS A 605 51.32 -19.56 13.23
C LYS A 605 50.81 -20.93 13.67
N PHE A 606 50.14 -21.67 12.79
CA PHE A 606 49.45 -22.94 13.10
C PHE A 606 49.81 -24.05 12.14
N GLU A 607 51.07 -24.43 12.08
CA GLU A 607 51.70 -25.42 11.16
C GLU A 607 50.99 -26.80 11.03
N LYS A 608 49.86 -27.06 11.69
CA LYS A 608 49.21 -28.38 11.76
C LYS A 608 47.71 -28.39 11.73
N CYS A 609 47.07 -27.40 11.08
CA CYS A 609 45.62 -27.44 10.88
C CYS A 609 45.25 -28.33 9.69
N THR A 610 44.23 -29.17 9.86
CA THR A 610 43.60 -29.88 8.75
C THR A 610 42.25 -29.22 8.45
N TYR A 611 42.06 -28.86 7.20
CA TYR A 611 40.91 -28.10 6.74
C TYR A 611 39.78 -28.96 6.16
N ASP A 612 39.99 -30.27 6.12
CA ASP A 612 39.23 -31.23 5.34
C ASP A 612 38.12 -31.97 6.09
N LYS A 613 37.73 -31.52 7.30
CA LYS A 613 36.78 -32.28 8.11
C LYS A 613 35.51 -31.55 8.46
N PHE A 614 35.57 -30.26 8.78
CA PHE A 614 34.44 -29.47 9.21
C PHE A 614 34.51 -28.07 8.61
N TYR A 615 33.33 -27.53 8.35
CA TYR A 615 33.19 -26.13 8.07
C TYR A 615 32.19 -25.49 9.05
N PHE A 616 32.37 -24.23 9.34
CA PHE A 616 31.46 -23.43 10.15
C PHE A 616 30.40 -22.85 9.22
N THR A 617 29.15 -23.03 9.55
CA THR A 617 27.98 -22.56 8.79
C THR A 617 26.93 -22.00 9.74
N GLY A 618 25.78 -21.61 9.25
CA GLY A 618 24.72 -21.08 10.09
C GLY A 618 23.34 -21.18 9.46
N THR A 619 22.40 -20.49 10.06
CA THR A 619 21.03 -20.37 9.56
C THR A 619 20.51 -18.96 9.73
N LEU A 620 19.80 -18.45 8.74
CA LEU A 620 19.18 -17.12 8.74
C LEU A 620 17.77 -17.12 9.36
N TYR A 621 17.23 -18.28 9.63
CA TYR A 621 15.88 -18.44 10.20
C TYR A 621 15.83 -19.65 11.14
N GLN A 622 14.78 -19.77 11.93
CA GLN A 622 14.64 -20.90 12.84
C GLN A 622 14.47 -22.21 12.08
N GLN A 623 15.34 -23.17 12.37
CA GLN A 623 15.28 -24.53 11.81
C GLN A 623 15.21 -25.56 12.91
N GLN A 624 14.50 -26.65 12.64
CA GLN A 624 14.47 -27.82 13.52
C GLN A 624 14.30 -29.11 12.69
N GLY A 625 14.94 -30.15 13.10
CA GLY A 625 14.88 -31.42 12.39
C GLY A 625 15.52 -32.60 13.12
N MET A 626 15.27 -33.79 12.61
CA MET A 626 15.95 -34.99 13.05
C MET A 626 17.33 -35.05 12.41
N ALA A 627 18.34 -35.34 13.20
CA ALA A 627 19.67 -35.59 12.66
C ALA A 627 19.66 -36.92 11.87
N SER A 628 19.80 -36.83 10.55
CA SER A 628 19.87 -37.94 9.62
C SER A 628 20.90 -37.68 8.53
N GLU A 629 21.46 -38.71 7.92
CA GLU A 629 22.48 -38.60 6.88
C GLU A 629 22.01 -37.78 5.65
N ASN A 630 20.70 -37.77 5.40
CA ASN A 630 20.09 -37.01 4.29
C ASN A 630 19.51 -35.65 4.72
N SER A 631 19.76 -35.21 5.95
CA SER A 631 19.23 -33.93 6.42
C SER A 631 20.04 -32.76 5.83
N ALA A 632 19.37 -31.86 5.15
CA ALA A 632 19.97 -30.60 4.69
C ALA A 632 20.43 -29.72 5.86
N PHE A 633 19.75 -29.79 7.02
CA PHE A 633 20.02 -28.97 8.18
C PHE A 633 21.11 -29.57 9.08
N ILE A 634 20.87 -30.73 9.71
CA ILE A 634 21.79 -31.33 10.68
C ILE A 634 21.93 -32.83 10.38
N ALA A 635 23.18 -33.29 10.32
CA ALA A 635 23.53 -34.71 10.16
C ALA A 635 24.15 -35.29 11.45
N PRO A 636 24.15 -36.61 11.61
CA PRO A 636 24.88 -37.26 12.68
C PRO A 636 26.37 -36.95 12.58
N GLY A 637 26.95 -36.43 13.65
CA GLY A 637 28.37 -36.03 13.69
C GLY A 637 28.61 -34.54 13.58
N ASP A 638 27.62 -33.74 13.14
CA ASP A 638 27.67 -32.29 13.21
C ASP A 638 27.68 -31.81 14.67
N TYR A 639 28.06 -30.55 14.89
CA TYR A 639 28.11 -29.96 16.23
C TYR A 639 27.32 -28.65 16.28
N ILE A 640 26.52 -28.49 17.33
CA ILE A 640 25.82 -27.25 17.68
C ILE A 640 26.36 -26.67 18.99
N ILE A 641 26.20 -25.38 19.19
CA ILE A 641 26.48 -24.74 20.48
C ILE A 641 25.16 -24.56 21.24
N GLN A 642 25.06 -25.20 22.38
CA GLN A 642 23.89 -25.10 23.26
C GLN A 642 24.34 -24.89 24.70
N ASN A 643 23.82 -23.80 25.33
CA ASN A 643 24.19 -23.43 26.71
C ASN A 643 25.71 -23.32 26.95
N ASN A 644 26.42 -22.60 26.08
CA ASN A 644 27.88 -22.49 26.08
C ASN A 644 28.63 -23.82 25.95
N THR A 645 27.96 -24.83 25.39
CA THR A 645 28.48 -26.20 25.29
C THR A 645 28.38 -26.68 23.85
N PHE A 646 29.41 -27.35 23.34
CA PHE A 646 29.37 -28.04 22.05
C PHE A 646 28.65 -29.36 22.22
N VAL A 647 27.63 -29.56 21.43
CA VAL A 647 26.81 -30.79 21.45
C VAL A 647 26.96 -31.49 20.12
N LYS A 648 27.47 -32.73 20.14
CA LYS A 648 27.54 -33.60 18.97
C LYS A 648 26.15 -34.09 18.63
N CYS A 649 25.76 -33.92 17.38
CA CYS A 649 24.48 -34.39 16.89
C CYS A 649 24.47 -35.89 16.70
N LEU A 650 23.52 -36.60 17.29
CA LEU A 650 23.36 -38.04 17.24
C LEU A 650 22.23 -38.43 16.31
N ALA A 651 22.39 -39.54 15.57
CA ALA A 651 21.38 -40.07 14.67
C ALA A 651 20.03 -40.23 15.38
N GLY A 652 18.95 -39.84 14.71
CA GLY A 652 17.58 -39.99 15.21
C GLY A 652 17.21 -39.05 16.37
N LYS A 653 18.07 -38.10 16.77
CA LYS A 653 17.72 -37.06 17.73
C LYS A 653 17.24 -35.80 17.03
N LYS A 654 16.27 -35.10 17.64
CA LYS A 654 15.76 -33.82 17.14
C LYS A 654 16.59 -32.69 17.71
N TYR A 655 17.02 -31.78 16.82
CA TYR A 655 17.74 -30.56 17.15
C TYR A 655 17.02 -29.34 16.57
N GLY A 656 17.22 -28.19 17.19
CA GLY A 656 16.69 -26.93 16.73
C GLY A 656 17.67 -25.79 16.96
N LEU A 657 17.76 -24.90 15.99
CA LEU A 657 18.51 -23.65 16.09
C LEU A 657 17.61 -22.50 15.73
N LYS A 658 17.68 -21.44 16.50
CA LYS A 658 17.08 -20.14 16.11
C LYS A 658 17.89 -19.51 14.97
N GLY A 659 17.33 -18.53 14.29
CA GLY A 659 18.02 -17.81 13.21
C GLY A 659 19.31 -17.13 13.66
N PHE A 660 20.13 -16.82 12.70
CA PHE A 660 21.42 -16.11 12.86
C PHE A 660 22.40 -16.80 13.83
N ARG A 661 22.34 -18.12 13.89
CA ARG A 661 23.23 -18.95 14.73
C ARG A 661 24.10 -19.84 13.86
N GLY A 662 25.39 -19.94 14.23
CA GLY A 662 26.35 -20.85 13.59
C GLY A 662 26.37 -22.23 14.21
N TYR A 663 26.75 -23.21 13.41
CA TYR A 663 27.00 -24.59 13.79
C TYR A 663 28.03 -25.22 12.84
N PHE A 664 28.59 -26.39 13.21
CA PHE A 664 29.61 -27.07 12.43
C PHE A 664 29.01 -28.24 11.68
N LYS A 665 29.30 -28.34 10.39
CA LYS A 665 28.97 -29.48 9.54
C LYS A 665 30.25 -30.21 9.11
N GLN A 666 30.15 -31.53 8.93
CA GLN A 666 31.17 -32.31 8.28
C GLN A 666 31.23 -31.98 6.78
N LEU A 667 32.45 -31.87 6.23
CA LEU A 667 32.59 -31.71 4.79
C LEU A 667 32.13 -32.98 4.04
N PRO A 668 31.48 -32.84 2.87
CA PRO A 668 30.90 -33.97 2.14
C PRO A 668 31.90 -35.08 1.76
N GLU A 669 33.17 -34.73 1.58
CA GLU A 669 34.26 -35.64 1.19
C GLU A 669 34.99 -36.26 2.38
N SER A 670 34.63 -35.94 3.61
CA SER A 670 35.30 -36.43 4.80
C SER A 670 34.97 -37.91 5.01
N THR A 671 35.95 -38.78 4.80
CA THR A 671 35.81 -40.25 4.92
C THR A 671 35.95 -40.79 6.34
N SER A 672 36.26 -39.94 7.30
CA SER A 672 36.46 -40.39 8.70
C SER A 672 35.81 -39.40 9.67
N PRO A 673 34.79 -39.81 10.40
CA PRO A 673 34.27 -39.02 11.52
C PRO A 673 35.41 -38.79 12.53
N ALA A 674 35.52 -37.58 13.06
CA ALA A 674 36.44 -37.31 14.15
C ALA A 674 36.19 -38.29 15.28
N LYS A 675 37.15 -39.16 15.57
CA LYS A 675 37.11 -40.07 16.73
C LYS A 675 37.72 -39.33 17.91
N GLY A 676 36.95 -39.17 18.97
CA GLY A 676 37.43 -38.55 20.19
C GLY A 676 36.75 -37.25 20.54
N ASN A 677 37.14 -36.64 21.61
CA ASN A 677 36.62 -35.39 22.13
C ASN A 677 37.14 -34.21 21.29
N ILE A 678 36.25 -33.31 20.88
CA ILE A 678 36.62 -32.09 20.20
C ILE A 678 36.76 -30.96 21.22
N GLY A 679 37.92 -30.31 21.21
CA GLY A 679 38.21 -29.10 21.98
C GLY A 679 38.03 -27.84 21.14
N ILE A 680 37.99 -26.70 21.82
CA ILE A 680 38.08 -25.36 21.20
C ILE A 680 39.31 -24.66 21.69
N CYS A 681 40.02 -24.05 20.78
CA CYS A 681 41.14 -23.16 21.07
C CYS A 681 40.81 -21.77 20.51
N LEU A 682 40.89 -20.80 21.37
CA LEU A 682 40.84 -19.40 20.99
C LEU A 682 42.23 -18.80 21.11
N VAL A 683 42.64 -18.10 20.09
CA VAL A 683 43.90 -17.35 20.10
C VAL A 683 43.52 -15.85 20.15
N ASP A 684 43.94 -15.19 21.22
CA ASP A 684 43.72 -13.75 21.36
C ASP A 684 44.72 -12.94 20.46
N ARG A 685 44.44 -11.64 20.40
CA ARG A 685 45.30 -10.67 19.68
C ARG A 685 46.78 -10.65 20.06
N ASN A 686 47.14 -11.18 21.21
CA ASN A 686 48.51 -11.24 21.69
C ASN A 686 49.14 -12.61 21.40
N GLY A 687 48.47 -13.51 20.68
CA GLY A 687 48.90 -14.88 20.44
C GLY A 687 48.76 -15.78 21.67
N VAL A 688 48.01 -15.36 22.68
CA VAL A 688 47.77 -16.17 23.89
C VAL A 688 46.64 -17.14 23.60
N VAL A 689 46.91 -18.41 23.72
CA VAL A 689 45.97 -19.50 23.52
C VAL A 689 45.16 -19.70 24.79
N SER A 690 43.85 -19.49 24.73
CA SER A 690 42.94 -19.92 25.78
C SER A 690 42.15 -21.13 25.30
N SER A 691 42.41 -22.30 25.87
CA SER A 691 41.64 -23.51 25.51
C SER A 691 40.27 -23.50 26.17
N ILE A 692 39.25 -23.63 25.33
CA ILE A 692 37.88 -23.91 25.75
C ILE A 692 37.58 -25.36 25.34
N HIS A 693 37.73 -26.21 26.10
CA HIS A 693 37.45 -27.57 26.58
C HIS A 693 36.81 -28.67 25.72
N GLN A 694 37.07 -29.83 26.23
CA GLN A 694 36.89 -31.19 25.80
C GLN A 694 35.42 -31.63 25.74
N VAL A 695 35.04 -32.37 24.72
CA VAL A 695 33.72 -32.97 24.51
C VAL A 695 33.80 -34.47 24.74
N ASP A 696 32.98 -35.01 25.59
CA ASP A 696 32.82 -36.46 25.83
C ASP A 696 31.66 -37.10 25.06
N GLY A 697 31.25 -36.51 23.95
CA GLY A 697 30.23 -37.02 23.03
C GLY A 697 28.78 -36.80 23.44
N THR A 698 28.49 -36.22 24.62
CA THR A 698 27.13 -35.92 25.05
C THR A 698 26.89 -34.44 25.39
N SER A 699 27.83 -33.75 26.03
CA SER A 699 27.83 -32.30 26.24
C SER A 699 29.21 -31.78 26.58
N LEU A 700 29.46 -30.51 26.23
CA LEU A 700 30.67 -29.79 26.66
C LEU A 700 30.45 -29.25 28.06
N THR A 701 31.15 -29.72 29.01
CA THR A 701 31.36 -29.02 30.29
C THR A 701 32.67 -28.20 30.18
N PRO A 702 32.72 -26.96 30.69
CA PRO A 702 34.02 -26.26 30.81
C PRO A 702 34.91 -27.15 31.63
N ALA A 703 35.96 -27.76 31.06
CA ALA A 703 36.94 -28.37 31.86
C ALA A 703 37.59 -27.25 32.71
N SER A 704 37.81 -27.48 33.94
CA SER A 704 38.71 -26.63 34.69
C SER A 704 40.04 -26.57 33.93
N VAL A 705 40.48 -25.37 33.56
CA VAL A 705 41.86 -25.17 33.11
C VAL A 705 42.70 -25.94 34.09
N ALA A 706 43.47 -26.92 33.58
CA ALA A 706 44.50 -27.53 34.45
C ALA A 706 45.25 -26.35 35.06
N PRO A 707 45.27 -26.20 36.33
CA PRO A 707 45.75 -24.97 36.96
C PRO A 707 47.14 -24.71 36.44
N ALA A 708 47.32 -23.58 35.77
CA ALA A 708 48.62 -23.24 35.19
C ALA A 708 49.62 -23.24 36.30
N ALA A 709 50.64 -24.08 36.18
CA ALA A 709 51.68 -24.19 37.17
C ALA A 709 52.30 -22.79 37.44
N VAL A 710 52.23 -22.34 38.67
CA VAL A 710 52.73 -21.04 39.07
C VAL A 710 54.12 -21.26 39.70
N TYR A 711 55.12 -20.57 39.18
CA TYR A 711 56.48 -20.65 39.62
C TYR A 711 56.91 -19.37 40.34
N ASN A 712 57.75 -19.46 41.31
CA ASN A 712 58.44 -18.30 41.90
C ASN A 712 59.61 -17.86 40.94
N LEU A 713 60.24 -16.75 41.28
CA LEU A 713 61.36 -16.22 40.48
C LEU A 713 62.62 -17.13 40.44
N SER A 714 62.71 -18.10 41.31
CA SER A 714 63.79 -19.12 41.29
C SER A 714 63.43 -20.35 40.44
N GLY A 715 62.27 -20.34 39.77
CA GLY A 715 61.86 -21.45 38.89
C GLY A 715 61.18 -22.62 39.62
N GLN A 716 60.91 -22.52 40.91
CA GLN A 716 60.24 -23.55 41.69
C GLN A 716 58.72 -23.39 41.56
N GLN A 717 58.01 -24.47 41.29
CA GLN A 717 56.57 -24.46 41.25
C GLN A 717 56.03 -24.25 42.68
N VAL A 718 55.23 -23.19 42.87
CA VAL A 718 54.67 -22.77 44.19
C VAL A 718 53.20 -22.94 44.30
N GLY A 719 52.54 -23.29 43.18
CA GLY A 719 51.10 -23.54 43.18
C GLY A 719 50.57 -23.74 41.77
N ASN A 720 49.24 -23.93 41.69
CA ASN A 720 48.51 -24.10 40.45
C ASN A 720 47.49 -23.00 40.21
N SER A 721 47.49 -21.95 41.05
CA SER A 721 46.64 -20.77 40.90
C SER A 721 47.27 -19.58 41.61
N LEU A 722 47.30 -18.42 40.94
CA LEU A 722 47.72 -17.16 41.57
C LEU A 722 46.81 -16.71 42.71
N SER A 723 45.55 -17.11 42.67
CA SER A 723 44.56 -16.68 43.69
C SER A 723 44.87 -17.19 45.11
N THR A 724 45.48 -18.34 45.22
CA THR A 724 45.81 -19.02 46.47
C THR A 724 47.17 -18.66 47.07
N LEU A 725 47.99 -17.92 46.34
CA LEU A 725 49.34 -17.56 46.76
C LEU A 725 49.37 -16.21 47.48
N ALA A 726 50.40 -16.00 48.30
CA ALA A 726 50.63 -14.72 48.96
C ALA A 726 50.97 -13.61 47.95
N LYS A 727 50.99 -12.35 48.40
CA LYS A 727 51.46 -11.23 47.59
C LYS A 727 52.91 -11.47 47.16
N GLY A 728 53.22 -11.28 45.91
CA GLY A 728 54.54 -11.61 45.39
C GLY A 728 54.65 -11.54 43.85
N VAL A 729 55.81 -11.88 43.35
CA VAL A 729 56.07 -11.96 41.90
C VAL A 729 56.18 -13.42 41.52
N TYR A 730 55.42 -13.81 40.51
CA TYR A 730 55.30 -15.19 40.06
C TYR A 730 55.48 -15.30 38.52
N ILE A 731 55.81 -16.45 38.05
CA ILE A 731 55.86 -16.80 36.62
C ILE A 731 54.75 -17.80 36.36
N VAL A 732 53.84 -17.47 35.44
CA VAL A 732 52.76 -18.33 34.98
C VAL A 732 52.87 -18.39 33.45
N ASN A 733 52.92 -19.57 32.88
CA ASN A 733 53.08 -19.77 31.41
C ASN A 733 54.23 -18.92 30.81
N GLY A 734 55.35 -18.83 31.54
CA GLY A 734 56.54 -18.07 31.09
C GLY A 734 56.44 -16.55 31.22
N LYS A 735 55.31 -16.00 31.74
CA LYS A 735 55.12 -14.56 31.95
C LYS A 735 55.17 -14.20 33.43
N LYS A 736 55.73 -13.01 33.71
CA LYS A 736 55.88 -12.49 35.05
C LYS A 736 54.61 -11.78 35.53
N PHE A 737 54.05 -12.21 36.62
CA PHE A 737 52.88 -11.63 37.30
C PHE A 737 53.21 -11.06 38.66
N VAL A 738 52.68 -9.92 38.99
CA VAL A 738 52.79 -9.30 40.32
C VAL A 738 51.45 -9.40 41.02
N LYS A 739 51.37 -10.24 42.05
CA LYS A 739 50.17 -10.27 42.92
C LYS A 739 50.36 -9.22 44.01
N LYS A 740 49.52 -8.17 43.95
CA LYS A 740 49.52 -7.04 44.92
C LYS A 740 48.83 -7.39 46.22
#